data_464ce3f195f6eb79232c2c33b17a768e
#
_entry.id   464ce3f195f6eb79232c2c33b17a768e
#
_cell.length_a   1.000
_cell.length_b   1.000
_cell.length_c   1.000
_cell.angle_alpha   90.00
_cell.angle_beta   90.00
_cell.angle_gamma   90.00
#
_symmetry.space_group_name_H-M   'P 1'
#
loop_
_entity.id
_entity.type
_entity.pdbx_description
1 polymer ?
#
loop_
_entity_poly.entity_id
_entity_poly.type
_entity_poly.pdbx_seq_one_letter_code
_entity_poly.pdbx_strand_id
1 'polypeptide(L)'
;MSFFEKSLNTLELPAVLEMLAAQAVGEAAKERALALAPATDRFEVGRRLEETSAAKTMMTVHGSPSFSGVKDVRASLARADLGGALNTRELLDIARVLQCARLVRGYIGDDSVGKTAIDALFYALRANKYLEEKINTSIVGEDEIADGASPELATIRRQMRAAASRAREALQKILSSPSYAKALQEPIITMRSDRYVVPVRADHKGAVPGLVHDISATGQTLFVEPMAAVKANNELRELAAKEKLEIERILAELSADCAGHRQDIDSDFEMLTRLDLIFAKAKLSYRLDCQAASLEDRGILLRRARHPLLDQAKAVPIDVELGESFDTLVITGPNTGGKTVSLKTIGLLAAMNQCGLHIPAADGSNLPVFSHILADIGDEQSIEQSLSTFSAHMTNIVNILDECDDSSLLLFDELGAGTDPTEGAALAISIIEYARKCGSMIAATTHYAELKVYATNEPGVQNASCEFDVETLRPTYRLLVGIPGKSNAFAISRRLGLSESIIDDARGRVGTESASFEATIEKLEQTRVLLEKERTEATVKLRQAEENARKSAALRTELESKLEKANQLARREAERVLSEARETAEQTFRELDEMRKHANEEENAQRINEARSELRRRLNESKDALRRQDLSAPAEDRQSSRPVRPGDTVQIKSMGMKAEVVSVSPERVLSLRAGIMNVTAREDEVLLLENESVKQKKAPAAASATLRSAGLAQEIDLRGMEAIEAVLAAERYLDSAVMARLKTVTIIHGKGTGTLRSAIQDMLRHNKSVKSFRLGRFGEGETGVTIVELK
;
A
#
# COMPACT_ATOMS: atom_id res chain seq x y z
N MET A 1 -18.62 28.15 -9.13
CA MET A 1 -17.57 27.52 -8.30
C MET A 1 -17.68 28.19 -6.93
N SER A 2 -17.94 27.43 -5.89
CA SER A 2 -17.97 27.95 -4.51
C SER A 2 -16.57 28.43 -4.11
N PHE A 3 -16.46 29.27 -3.09
CA PHE A 3 -15.14 29.68 -2.60
C PHE A 3 -14.35 28.48 -2.04
N PHE A 4 -15.05 27.53 -1.43
CA PHE A 4 -14.47 26.26 -1.00
C PHE A 4 -13.82 25.47 -2.16
N GLU A 5 -14.50 25.34 -3.30
CA GLU A 5 -13.91 24.68 -4.49
C GLU A 5 -12.69 25.45 -5.03
N LYS A 6 -12.72 26.79 -4.99
CA LYS A 6 -11.58 27.63 -5.34
C LYS A 6 -10.39 27.33 -4.41
N SER A 7 -10.65 27.23 -3.11
CA SER A 7 -9.63 26.90 -2.09
C SER A 7 -9.01 25.54 -2.32
N LEU A 8 -9.79 24.51 -2.67
CA LEU A 8 -9.29 23.17 -2.98
C LEU A 8 -8.35 23.16 -4.21
N ASN A 9 -8.67 23.98 -5.22
CA ASN A 9 -7.79 24.15 -6.38
C ASN A 9 -6.48 24.85 -5.99
N THR A 10 -6.55 25.90 -5.18
CA THR A 10 -5.39 26.62 -4.64
C THR A 10 -4.49 25.69 -3.81
N LEU A 11 -5.07 24.77 -3.07
CA LEU A 11 -4.37 23.72 -2.31
C LEU A 11 -3.86 22.56 -3.19
N GLU A 12 -4.10 22.59 -4.49
CA GLU A 12 -3.62 21.59 -5.45
C GLU A 12 -4.23 20.19 -5.24
N LEU A 13 -5.42 20.09 -4.65
CA LEU A 13 -6.14 18.82 -4.53
C LEU A 13 -6.35 18.13 -5.87
N PRO A 14 -6.72 18.83 -6.98
CA PRO A 14 -6.87 18.18 -8.29
C PRO A 14 -5.62 17.41 -8.75
N ALA A 15 -4.42 17.92 -8.49
CA ALA A 15 -3.18 17.22 -8.83
C ALA A 15 -3.01 15.90 -8.05
N VAL A 16 -3.46 15.86 -6.79
CA VAL A 16 -3.48 14.61 -6.00
C VAL A 16 -4.54 13.64 -6.55
N LEU A 17 -5.70 14.14 -6.97
CA LEU A 17 -6.74 13.33 -7.60
C LEU A 17 -6.30 12.76 -8.96
N GLU A 18 -5.51 13.50 -9.74
CA GLU A 18 -4.84 12.98 -10.94
C GLU A 18 -3.86 11.84 -10.59
N MET A 19 -3.08 12.02 -9.52
CA MET A 19 -2.21 10.94 -9.05
C MET A 19 -3.00 9.71 -8.61
N LEU A 20 -4.18 9.89 -8.01
CA LEU A 20 -5.10 8.82 -7.63
C LEU A 20 -5.67 8.13 -8.87
N ALA A 21 -6.21 8.90 -9.82
CA ALA A 21 -6.75 8.39 -11.07
C ALA A 21 -5.71 7.58 -11.86
N ALA A 22 -4.44 7.97 -11.78
CA ALA A 22 -3.35 7.22 -12.37
C ALA A 22 -3.11 5.83 -11.73
N GLN A 23 -3.62 5.57 -10.51
CA GLN A 23 -3.56 4.26 -9.85
C GLN A 23 -4.77 3.37 -10.19
N ALA A 24 -5.89 3.96 -10.59
CA ALA A 24 -7.08 3.23 -11.02
C ALA A 24 -6.86 2.59 -12.39
N VAL A 25 -7.47 1.44 -12.60
CA VAL A 25 -7.34 0.66 -13.86
C VAL A 25 -8.49 0.96 -14.82
N GLY A 26 -9.73 0.91 -14.36
CA GLY A 26 -10.93 1.17 -15.15
C GLY A 26 -11.17 2.66 -15.39
N GLU A 27 -11.65 3.04 -16.59
CA GLU A 27 -11.94 4.45 -16.91
C GLU A 27 -13.00 5.04 -15.96
N ALA A 28 -14.06 4.30 -15.66
CA ALA A 28 -15.07 4.74 -14.71
C ALA A 28 -14.51 4.97 -13.28
N ALA A 29 -13.53 4.19 -12.85
CA ALA A 29 -12.85 4.41 -11.57
C ALA A 29 -11.94 5.65 -11.61
N LYS A 30 -11.28 5.91 -12.74
CA LYS A 30 -10.51 7.15 -12.95
C LYS A 30 -11.38 8.40 -12.92
N GLU A 31 -12.51 8.36 -13.61
CA GLU A 31 -13.49 9.46 -13.58
C GLU A 31 -13.98 9.73 -12.16
N ARG A 32 -14.30 8.68 -11.39
CA ARG A 32 -14.68 8.81 -9.98
C ARG A 32 -13.55 9.33 -9.11
N ALA A 33 -12.33 8.95 -9.39
CA ALA A 33 -11.16 9.47 -8.68
C ALA A 33 -11.00 10.97 -8.89
N LEU A 34 -11.16 11.45 -10.14
CA LEU A 34 -11.09 12.88 -10.48
C LEU A 34 -12.28 13.69 -9.92
N ALA A 35 -13.45 13.06 -9.82
CA ALA A 35 -14.67 13.68 -9.26
C ALA A 35 -14.75 13.58 -7.72
N LEU A 36 -13.74 13.03 -7.06
CA LEU A 36 -13.76 12.85 -5.61
C LEU A 36 -13.67 14.20 -4.90
N ALA A 37 -14.60 14.44 -3.98
CA ALA A 37 -14.63 15.64 -3.18
C ALA A 37 -14.51 15.32 -1.68
N PRO A 38 -13.94 16.24 -0.88
CA PRO A 38 -13.92 16.11 0.58
C PRO A 38 -15.32 15.99 1.14
N ALA A 39 -15.57 15.01 1.98
CA ALA A 39 -16.82 14.86 2.72
C ALA A 39 -16.74 15.66 4.02
N THR A 40 -17.86 16.24 4.43
CA THR A 40 -18.01 17.03 5.66
C THR A 40 -18.68 16.24 6.78
N ASP A 41 -19.21 15.06 6.48
CA ASP A 41 -19.75 14.14 7.47
C ASP A 41 -18.65 13.20 8.00
N ARG A 42 -18.44 13.26 9.32
CA ARG A 42 -17.41 12.44 10.01
C ARG A 42 -17.59 10.94 9.79
N PHE A 43 -18.83 10.48 9.74
CA PHE A 43 -19.12 9.06 9.55
C PHE A 43 -18.72 8.59 8.16
N GLU A 44 -19.02 9.41 7.15
CA GLU A 44 -18.65 9.14 5.78
C GLU A 44 -17.11 9.17 5.57
N VAL A 45 -16.43 10.15 6.18
CA VAL A 45 -14.96 10.24 6.15
C VAL A 45 -14.34 8.99 6.80
N GLY A 46 -14.82 8.62 8.00
CA GLY A 46 -14.36 7.44 8.71
C GLY A 46 -14.52 6.17 7.88
N ARG A 47 -15.71 5.97 7.30
CA ARG A 47 -15.99 4.84 6.40
C ARG A 47 -15.02 4.79 5.21
N ARG A 48 -14.79 5.93 4.54
CA ARG A 48 -13.86 6.01 3.39
C ARG A 48 -12.41 5.68 3.79
N LEU A 49 -11.96 6.11 4.97
CA LEU A 49 -10.62 5.81 5.50
C LEU A 49 -10.48 4.34 5.88
N GLU A 50 -11.52 3.77 6.50
CA GLU A 50 -11.56 2.35 6.84
C GLU A 50 -11.53 1.47 5.59
N GLU A 51 -12.28 1.84 4.53
CA GLU A 51 -12.24 1.16 3.23
C GLU A 51 -10.81 1.17 2.64
N THR A 52 -10.14 2.32 2.69
CA THR A 52 -8.76 2.47 2.19
C THR A 52 -7.77 1.64 3.02
N SER A 53 -7.91 1.65 4.36
CA SER A 53 -7.08 0.88 5.29
C SER A 53 -7.28 -0.63 5.11
N ALA A 54 -8.52 -1.06 4.91
CA ALA A 54 -8.86 -2.46 4.64
C ALA A 54 -8.20 -2.93 3.34
N ALA A 55 -8.33 -2.15 2.25
CA ALA A 55 -7.69 -2.47 0.98
C ALA A 55 -6.16 -2.51 1.11
N LYS A 56 -5.56 -1.55 1.84
CA LYS A 56 -4.11 -1.52 2.10
C LYS A 56 -3.65 -2.79 2.82
N THR A 57 -4.40 -3.24 3.82
CA THR A 57 -4.11 -4.48 4.57
C THR A 57 -4.27 -5.72 3.69
N MET A 58 -5.37 -5.81 2.92
CA MET A 58 -5.60 -6.91 2.00
C MET A 58 -4.51 -7.03 0.94
N MET A 59 -4.06 -5.91 0.39
CA MET A 59 -2.96 -5.90 -0.58
C MET A 59 -1.66 -6.43 0.01
N THR A 60 -1.40 -6.22 1.29
CA THR A 60 -0.22 -6.76 1.98
C THR A 60 -0.26 -8.29 2.07
N VAL A 61 -1.46 -8.87 2.25
CA VAL A 61 -1.65 -10.33 2.45
C VAL A 61 -1.82 -11.06 1.11
N HIS A 62 -2.63 -10.52 0.20
CA HIS A 62 -3.07 -11.21 -1.02
C HIS A 62 -2.55 -10.57 -2.32
N GLY A 63 -1.78 -9.47 -2.24
CA GLY A 63 -1.44 -8.65 -3.41
C GLY A 63 -2.64 -7.82 -3.88
N SER A 64 -2.52 -7.12 -5.02
CA SER A 64 -3.60 -6.31 -5.59
C SER A 64 -4.52 -7.17 -6.45
N PRO A 65 -5.87 -7.05 -6.33
CA PRO A 65 -6.77 -7.64 -7.31
C PRO A 65 -6.60 -6.93 -8.66
N SER A 66 -6.93 -7.63 -9.76
CA SER A 66 -6.88 -7.04 -11.10
C SER A 66 -8.27 -6.62 -11.56
N PHE A 67 -8.37 -5.38 -12.04
CA PHE A 67 -9.58 -4.80 -12.63
C PHE A 67 -9.40 -4.57 -14.15
N SER A 68 -8.43 -5.25 -14.76
CA SER A 68 -8.06 -5.03 -16.17
C SER A 68 -9.17 -5.42 -17.13
N GLY A 69 -9.42 -4.56 -18.10
CA GLY A 69 -10.36 -4.78 -19.19
C GLY A 69 -11.83 -4.52 -18.84
N VAL A 70 -12.14 -4.04 -17.63
CA VAL A 70 -13.49 -3.62 -17.26
C VAL A 70 -13.82 -2.30 -17.97
N LYS A 71 -14.89 -2.32 -18.78
CA LYS A 71 -15.44 -1.16 -19.48
C LYS A 71 -16.88 -0.94 -19.07
N ASP A 72 -17.39 0.27 -19.30
CA ASP A 72 -18.81 0.56 -19.06
C ASP A 72 -19.68 -0.12 -20.12
N VAL A 73 -20.42 -1.12 -19.67
CA VAL A 73 -21.31 -1.94 -20.53
C VAL A 73 -22.79 -1.59 -20.37
N ARG A 74 -23.13 -0.63 -19.51
CA ARG A 74 -24.53 -0.29 -19.15
C ARG A 74 -25.34 0.20 -20.34
N ALA A 75 -24.75 0.99 -21.25
CA ALA A 75 -25.43 1.44 -22.46
C ALA A 75 -25.73 0.28 -23.42
N SER A 76 -24.80 -0.67 -23.57
CA SER A 76 -25.00 -1.89 -24.38
C SER A 76 -26.07 -2.78 -23.76
N LEU A 77 -26.04 -3.00 -22.45
CA LEU A 77 -27.04 -3.76 -21.71
C LEU A 77 -28.44 -3.13 -21.83
N ALA A 78 -28.55 -1.81 -21.73
CA ALA A 78 -29.80 -1.10 -21.91
C ALA A 78 -30.36 -1.29 -23.30
N ARG A 79 -29.51 -1.30 -24.34
CA ARG A 79 -29.95 -1.58 -25.72
C ARG A 79 -30.39 -3.02 -25.91
N ALA A 80 -29.67 -3.98 -25.33
CA ALA A 80 -30.04 -5.40 -25.37
C ALA A 80 -31.39 -5.65 -24.70
N ASP A 81 -31.65 -4.99 -23.56
CA ASP A 81 -32.90 -5.08 -22.81
C ASP A 81 -34.12 -4.57 -23.61
N LEU A 82 -33.87 -3.63 -24.54
CA LEU A 82 -34.89 -3.18 -25.53
C LEU A 82 -34.99 -4.07 -26.75
N GLY A 83 -34.32 -5.24 -26.75
CA GLY A 83 -34.33 -6.19 -27.90
C GLY A 83 -33.31 -5.89 -28.96
N GLY A 84 -32.39 -4.96 -28.78
CA GLY A 84 -31.30 -4.66 -29.73
C GLY A 84 -30.19 -5.69 -29.66
N ALA A 85 -29.72 -6.18 -30.82
CA ALA A 85 -28.56 -7.05 -30.88
C ALA A 85 -27.26 -6.27 -30.59
N LEU A 86 -26.40 -6.89 -29.81
CA LEU A 86 -25.06 -6.42 -29.52
C LEU A 86 -24.07 -6.96 -30.54
N ASN A 87 -23.01 -6.23 -30.79
CA ASN A 87 -21.91 -6.71 -31.60
C ASN A 87 -20.93 -7.57 -30.78
N THR A 88 -20.01 -8.22 -31.46
CA THR A 88 -19.00 -9.10 -30.85
C THR A 88 -18.16 -8.42 -29.80
N ARG A 89 -17.74 -7.17 -30.05
CA ARG A 89 -16.93 -6.38 -29.11
C ARG A 89 -17.68 -6.06 -27.81
N GLU A 90 -18.94 -5.64 -27.93
CA GLU A 90 -19.80 -5.33 -26.78
C GLU A 90 -20.05 -6.58 -25.91
N LEU A 91 -20.27 -7.73 -26.55
CA LEU A 91 -20.44 -9.01 -25.87
C LEU A 91 -19.15 -9.44 -25.16
N LEU A 92 -18.00 -9.28 -25.82
CA LEU A 92 -16.69 -9.54 -25.16
C LEU A 92 -16.42 -8.59 -24.01
N ASP A 93 -16.79 -7.31 -24.10
CA ASP A 93 -16.65 -6.37 -22.99
C ASP A 93 -17.54 -6.79 -21.79
N ILE A 94 -18.77 -7.30 -22.04
CA ILE A 94 -19.63 -7.89 -21.00
C ILE A 94 -19.00 -9.15 -20.40
N ALA A 95 -18.47 -10.04 -21.23
CA ALA A 95 -17.78 -11.24 -20.75
C ALA A 95 -16.58 -10.88 -19.86
N ARG A 96 -15.88 -9.80 -20.18
CA ARG A 96 -14.78 -9.28 -19.34
C ARG A 96 -15.24 -8.78 -17.99
N VAL A 97 -16.39 -8.09 -17.90
CA VAL A 97 -16.99 -7.68 -16.64
C VAL A 97 -17.31 -8.91 -15.78
N LEU A 98 -17.97 -9.92 -16.37
CA LEU A 98 -18.32 -11.17 -15.68
C LEU A 98 -17.08 -11.94 -15.20
N GLN A 99 -16.06 -12.02 -16.04
CA GLN A 99 -14.79 -12.65 -15.71
C GLN A 99 -14.10 -11.93 -14.54
N CYS A 100 -14.02 -10.59 -14.61
CA CYS A 100 -13.44 -9.78 -13.55
C CYS A 100 -14.22 -9.94 -12.25
N ALA A 101 -15.56 -9.91 -12.27
CA ALA A 101 -16.41 -10.12 -11.10
C ALA A 101 -16.14 -11.48 -10.45
N ARG A 102 -16.02 -12.55 -11.24
CA ARG A 102 -15.69 -13.89 -10.75
C ARG A 102 -14.31 -13.95 -10.09
N LEU A 103 -13.30 -13.36 -10.74
CA LEU A 103 -11.92 -13.37 -10.23
C LEU A 103 -11.77 -12.51 -8.97
N VAL A 104 -12.37 -11.32 -8.96
CA VAL A 104 -12.35 -10.41 -7.82
C VAL A 104 -13.12 -11.00 -6.64
N ARG A 105 -14.28 -11.64 -6.88
CA ARG A 105 -15.00 -12.36 -5.81
C ARG A 105 -14.16 -13.46 -5.18
N GLY A 106 -13.35 -14.17 -5.97
CA GLY A 106 -12.44 -15.21 -5.48
C GLY A 106 -11.20 -14.69 -4.75
N TYR A 107 -10.97 -13.38 -4.76
CA TYR A 107 -9.79 -12.76 -4.14
C TYR A 107 -9.76 -12.92 -2.61
N ILE A 108 -10.93 -12.93 -1.95
CA ILE A 108 -11.01 -13.03 -0.48
C ILE A 108 -10.76 -14.46 0.02
N GLY A 109 -10.93 -15.50 -0.77
CA GLY A 109 -10.85 -16.91 -0.31
C GLY A 109 -11.93 -17.28 0.74
N ASP A 110 -12.13 -18.58 0.98
CA ASP A 110 -13.11 -19.08 1.95
C ASP A 110 -12.67 -18.95 3.42
N ASP A 111 -11.37 -18.79 3.67
CA ASP A 111 -10.74 -18.66 4.99
C ASP A 111 -10.35 -17.20 5.30
N SER A 112 -11.23 -16.24 5.07
CA SER A 112 -10.93 -14.83 5.37
C SER A 112 -10.66 -14.63 6.85
N VAL A 113 -9.41 -14.41 7.16
CA VAL A 113 -8.94 -14.01 8.49
C VAL A 113 -9.38 -12.56 8.75
N GLY A 114 -10.51 -12.42 9.43
CA GLY A 114 -11.03 -11.14 9.88
C GLY A 114 -11.92 -10.44 8.84
N LYS A 115 -13.12 -10.08 9.26
CA LYS A 115 -14.03 -9.28 8.45
C LYS A 115 -13.48 -7.87 8.30
N THR A 116 -13.29 -7.43 7.08
CA THR A 116 -12.87 -6.05 6.77
C THR A 116 -14.06 -5.19 6.33
N ALA A 117 -13.87 -3.86 6.34
CA ALA A 117 -14.93 -2.92 5.95
C ALA A 117 -15.40 -3.08 4.49
N ILE A 118 -14.60 -3.72 3.63
CA ILE A 118 -14.90 -3.87 2.20
C ILE A 118 -15.32 -5.28 1.78
N ASP A 119 -15.34 -6.25 2.68
CA ASP A 119 -15.71 -7.64 2.37
C ASP A 119 -17.09 -7.74 1.74
N ALA A 120 -18.04 -6.95 2.24
CA ALA A 120 -19.41 -6.92 1.70
C ALA A 120 -19.45 -6.57 0.21
N LEU A 121 -18.52 -5.75 -0.30
CA LEU A 121 -18.44 -5.38 -1.71
C LEU A 121 -18.05 -6.57 -2.58
N PHE A 122 -17.16 -7.43 -2.10
CA PHE A 122 -16.74 -8.64 -2.81
C PHE A 122 -17.86 -9.69 -2.82
N TYR A 123 -18.55 -9.86 -1.69
CA TYR A 123 -19.68 -10.79 -1.61
C TYR A 123 -20.90 -10.34 -2.43
N ALA A 124 -21.03 -9.04 -2.71
CA ALA A 124 -22.09 -8.51 -3.56
C ALA A 124 -21.90 -8.85 -5.04
N LEU A 125 -20.66 -9.21 -5.47
CA LEU A 125 -20.38 -9.61 -6.83
C LEU A 125 -21.07 -10.94 -7.19
N ARG A 126 -21.73 -10.97 -8.33
CA ARG A 126 -22.51 -12.12 -8.82
C ARG A 126 -21.85 -12.76 -10.02
N ALA A 127 -20.99 -13.74 -9.76
CA ALA A 127 -20.31 -14.44 -10.84
C ALA A 127 -21.28 -15.28 -11.69
N ASN A 128 -21.39 -14.99 -12.96
CA ASN A 128 -22.12 -15.81 -13.92
C ASN A 128 -21.16 -16.47 -14.92
N LYS A 129 -20.51 -17.54 -14.45
CA LYS A 129 -19.53 -18.31 -15.26
C LYS A 129 -20.17 -18.89 -16.53
N TYR A 130 -21.42 -19.30 -16.47
CA TYR A 130 -22.09 -19.87 -17.62
C TYR A 130 -22.21 -18.87 -18.78
N LEU A 131 -22.67 -17.65 -18.50
CA LEU A 131 -22.78 -16.61 -19.52
C LEU A 131 -21.40 -16.17 -20.01
N GLU A 132 -20.42 -16.01 -19.10
CA GLU A 132 -19.02 -15.72 -19.45
C GLU A 132 -18.47 -16.75 -20.45
N GLU A 133 -18.58 -18.04 -20.14
CA GLU A 133 -18.10 -19.13 -21.00
C GLU A 133 -18.87 -19.21 -22.32
N LYS A 134 -20.21 -19.04 -22.30
CA LYS A 134 -21.03 -19.05 -23.52
C LYS A 134 -20.59 -17.96 -24.51
N ILE A 135 -20.32 -16.75 -24.02
CA ILE A 135 -19.84 -15.67 -24.88
C ILE A 135 -18.43 -15.98 -25.39
N ASN A 136 -17.48 -16.34 -24.51
CA ASN A 136 -16.09 -16.58 -24.88
C ASN A 136 -15.90 -17.79 -25.82
N THR A 137 -16.76 -18.81 -25.72
CA THR A 137 -16.71 -19.95 -26.64
C THR A 137 -17.36 -19.65 -27.98
N SER A 138 -18.32 -18.72 -28.03
CA SER A 138 -19.00 -18.32 -29.25
C SER A 138 -18.21 -17.26 -30.03
N ILE A 139 -17.44 -16.40 -29.38
CA ILE A 139 -16.73 -15.26 -29.97
C ILE A 139 -15.23 -15.41 -29.69
N VAL A 140 -14.42 -15.57 -30.73
CA VAL A 140 -12.98 -15.78 -30.65
C VAL A 140 -12.21 -14.45 -30.68
N GLY A 141 -12.77 -13.45 -31.35
CA GLY A 141 -12.18 -12.13 -31.52
C GLY A 141 -13.20 -11.06 -31.86
N GLU A 142 -12.77 -9.80 -31.94
CA GLU A 142 -13.66 -8.64 -32.15
C GLU A 142 -14.53 -8.76 -33.39
N ASP A 143 -14.07 -9.46 -34.46
CA ASP A 143 -14.78 -9.64 -35.71
C ASP A 143 -15.00 -11.12 -36.09
N GLU A 144 -14.76 -12.04 -35.13
CA GLU A 144 -14.74 -13.47 -35.44
C GLU A 144 -15.63 -14.26 -34.48
N ILE A 145 -16.61 -14.94 -35.05
CA ILE A 145 -17.48 -15.93 -34.39
C ILE A 145 -16.88 -17.32 -34.58
N ALA A 146 -16.81 -18.10 -33.52
CA ALA A 146 -16.28 -19.46 -33.56
C ALA A 146 -17.10 -20.37 -34.45
N ASP A 147 -16.46 -21.30 -35.15
CA ASP A 147 -17.17 -22.35 -35.93
C ASP A 147 -18.15 -23.16 -35.05
N GLY A 148 -17.74 -23.34 -33.77
CA GLY A 148 -18.52 -24.10 -32.79
C GLY A 148 -19.62 -23.29 -32.07
N ALA A 149 -19.81 -22.00 -32.38
CA ALA A 149 -20.81 -21.15 -31.74
C ALA A 149 -22.25 -21.70 -31.94
N SER A 150 -22.52 -22.37 -33.08
CA SER A 150 -23.70 -23.18 -33.25
C SER A 150 -23.40 -24.40 -34.14
N PRO A 151 -24.17 -25.50 -34.02
CA PRO A 151 -24.04 -26.64 -34.93
C PRO A 151 -24.38 -26.30 -36.39
N GLU A 152 -25.26 -25.32 -36.59
CA GLU A 152 -25.67 -24.83 -37.88
C GLU A 152 -24.55 -24.03 -38.56
N LEU A 153 -23.90 -23.09 -37.85
CA LEU A 153 -22.77 -22.32 -38.35
C LEU A 153 -21.60 -23.23 -38.75
N ALA A 154 -21.30 -24.24 -37.91
CA ALA A 154 -20.26 -25.23 -38.19
C ALA A 154 -20.55 -26.00 -39.51
N THR A 155 -21.82 -26.32 -39.70
CA THR A 155 -22.26 -27.02 -40.94
C THR A 155 -22.16 -26.11 -42.15
N ILE A 156 -22.64 -24.86 -42.07
CA ILE A 156 -22.57 -23.87 -43.15
C ILE A 156 -21.09 -23.64 -43.53
N ARG A 157 -20.20 -23.36 -42.59
CA ARG A 157 -18.79 -23.13 -42.89
C ARG A 157 -18.08 -24.34 -43.47
N ARG A 158 -18.44 -25.56 -43.03
CA ARG A 158 -17.94 -26.78 -43.62
C ARG A 158 -18.40 -26.93 -45.07
N GLN A 159 -19.68 -26.60 -45.37
CA GLN A 159 -20.20 -26.60 -46.73
C GLN A 159 -19.53 -25.51 -47.58
N MET A 160 -19.29 -24.33 -47.05
CA MET A 160 -18.56 -23.26 -47.74
C MET A 160 -17.14 -23.69 -48.12
N ARG A 161 -16.42 -24.32 -47.20
CA ARG A 161 -15.08 -24.87 -47.47
C ARG A 161 -15.10 -25.92 -48.58
N ALA A 162 -16.10 -26.81 -48.56
CA ALA A 162 -16.28 -27.82 -49.61
C ALA A 162 -16.64 -27.20 -50.96
N ALA A 163 -17.52 -26.21 -50.98
CA ALA A 163 -17.89 -25.48 -52.23
C ALA A 163 -16.70 -24.67 -52.77
N ALA A 164 -15.92 -24.01 -51.89
CA ALA A 164 -14.69 -23.30 -52.27
C ALA A 164 -13.66 -24.24 -52.89
N SER A 165 -13.48 -25.44 -52.32
CA SER A 165 -12.58 -26.46 -52.86
C SER A 165 -13.04 -26.88 -54.26
N ARG A 166 -14.35 -27.17 -54.46
CA ARG A 166 -14.91 -27.52 -55.76
C ARG A 166 -14.71 -26.41 -56.80
N ALA A 167 -14.94 -25.16 -56.40
CA ALA A 167 -14.72 -24.00 -57.29
C ALA A 167 -13.24 -23.90 -57.72
N ARG A 168 -12.32 -24.01 -56.76
CA ARG A 168 -10.86 -23.99 -57.03
C ARG A 168 -10.42 -25.15 -57.92
N GLU A 169 -10.89 -26.36 -57.66
CA GLU A 169 -10.59 -27.54 -58.48
C GLU A 169 -11.08 -27.41 -59.93
N ALA A 170 -12.31 -26.86 -60.10
CA ALA A 170 -12.84 -26.59 -61.42
C ALA A 170 -12.01 -25.56 -62.22
N LEU A 171 -11.56 -24.50 -61.52
CA LEU A 171 -10.69 -23.46 -62.05
C LEU A 171 -9.27 -23.96 -62.32
N GLN A 172 -8.72 -24.79 -61.42
CA GLN A 172 -7.41 -25.40 -61.62
C GLN A 172 -7.35 -26.29 -62.89
N LYS A 173 -8.42 -27.03 -63.19
CA LYS A 173 -8.53 -27.79 -64.41
C LYS A 173 -8.46 -26.86 -65.62
N ILE A 174 -9.04 -25.68 -65.55
CA ILE A 174 -8.98 -24.68 -66.63
C ILE A 174 -7.59 -24.11 -66.77
N LEU A 175 -6.94 -23.74 -65.67
CA LEU A 175 -5.58 -23.21 -65.66
C LEU A 175 -4.54 -24.20 -66.19
N SER A 176 -4.75 -25.51 -65.95
CA SER A 176 -3.85 -26.58 -66.40
C SER A 176 -4.10 -27.02 -67.78
N SER A 177 -5.23 -26.61 -68.46
CA SER A 177 -5.61 -27.01 -69.80
C SER A 177 -4.82 -26.25 -70.86
N PRO A 178 -4.09 -26.93 -71.76
CA PRO A 178 -3.38 -26.28 -72.90
C PRO A 178 -4.24 -25.43 -73.80
N SER A 179 -5.54 -25.77 -73.91
CA SER A 179 -6.52 -25.06 -74.80
C SER A 179 -6.81 -23.63 -74.30
N TYR A 180 -6.67 -23.37 -72.95
CA TYR A 180 -6.95 -22.06 -72.41
C TYR A 180 -5.70 -21.24 -72.15
N ALA A 181 -4.50 -21.84 -72.23
CA ALA A 181 -3.24 -21.21 -71.83
C ALA A 181 -2.96 -19.86 -72.53
N LYS A 182 -3.35 -19.75 -73.81
CA LYS A 182 -3.17 -18.53 -74.58
C LYS A 182 -4.20 -17.42 -74.29
N ALA A 183 -5.35 -17.81 -73.74
CA ALA A 183 -6.45 -16.92 -73.43
C ALA A 183 -6.32 -16.31 -72.03
N LEU A 184 -5.58 -16.96 -71.13
CA LEU A 184 -5.36 -16.46 -69.81
C LEU A 184 -4.30 -15.34 -69.81
N GLN A 185 -4.55 -14.28 -69.08
CA GLN A 185 -3.57 -13.21 -68.83
C GLN A 185 -2.45 -13.68 -67.85
N GLU A 186 -2.87 -14.37 -66.84
CA GLU A 186 -2.05 -15.01 -65.82
C GLU A 186 -2.70 -16.33 -65.38
N PRO A 187 -1.94 -17.41 -65.07
CA PRO A 187 -2.49 -18.70 -64.68
C PRO A 187 -2.77 -18.73 -63.17
N ILE A 188 -3.59 -17.77 -62.68
CA ILE A 188 -3.94 -17.63 -61.26
C ILE A 188 -5.47 -17.69 -61.07
N ILE A 189 -5.88 -18.11 -59.87
CA ILE A 189 -7.26 -17.99 -59.41
C ILE A 189 -7.32 -16.73 -58.57
N THR A 190 -8.26 -15.87 -58.81
CA THR A 190 -8.51 -14.66 -58.05
C THR A 190 -9.96 -14.56 -57.61
N MET A 191 -10.26 -13.67 -56.67
CA MET A 191 -11.64 -13.38 -56.27
C MET A 191 -12.03 -11.98 -56.77
N ARG A 192 -13.24 -11.89 -57.36
CA ARG A 192 -13.90 -10.63 -57.70
C ARG A 192 -15.37 -10.74 -57.36
N SER A 193 -15.90 -9.73 -56.63
CA SER A 193 -17.29 -9.69 -56.17
C SER A 193 -17.73 -11.01 -55.51
N ASP A 194 -16.88 -11.52 -54.62
CA ASP A 194 -17.02 -12.77 -53.81
C ASP A 194 -17.15 -14.04 -54.68
N ARG A 195 -16.59 -14.01 -55.88
CA ARG A 195 -16.56 -15.15 -56.82
C ARG A 195 -15.15 -15.52 -57.19
N TYR A 196 -14.88 -16.80 -57.28
CA TYR A 196 -13.63 -17.32 -57.83
C TYR A 196 -13.67 -17.16 -59.34
N VAL A 197 -12.72 -16.46 -59.92
CA VAL A 197 -12.62 -16.10 -61.33
C VAL A 197 -11.19 -16.33 -61.83
N VAL A 198 -11.04 -16.36 -63.15
CA VAL A 198 -9.75 -16.40 -63.86
C VAL A 198 -9.54 -15.12 -64.66
N PRO A 199 -8.34 -14.54 -64.72
CA PRO A 199 -8.03 -13.38 -65.53
C PRO A 199 -7.82 -13.80 -66.99
N VAL A 200 -8.72 -13.37 -67.91
CA VAL A 200 -8.68 -13.65 -69.33
C VAL A 200 -8.35 -12.40 -70.11
N ARG A 201 -7.53 -12.52 -71.15
CA ARG A 201 -7.18 -11.40 -72.03
C ARG A 201 -8.40 -10.89 -72.76
N ALA A 202 -8.54 -9.58 -72.85
CA ALA A 202 -9.73 -8.99 -73.54
C ALA A 202 -9.87 -9.37 -75.00
N ASP A 203 -8.76 -9.62 -75.71
CA ASP A 203 -8.73 -10.09 -77.14
C ASP A 203 -9.16 -11.55 -77.25
N HIS A 204 -9.22 -12.30 -76.17
CA HIS A 204 -9.68 -13.69 -76.14
C HIS A 204 -10.98 -13.89 -75.30
N LYS A 205 -11.88 -12.91 -75.32
CA LYS A 205 -13.10 -12.85 -74.43
C LYS A 205 -13.98 -14.10 -74.62
N GLY A 206 -13.98 -14.73 -75.71
CA GLY A 206 -14.85 -15.94 -76.05
C GLY A 206 -14.15 -17.26 -75.85
N ALA A 207 -12.84 -17.26 -75.51
CA ALA A 207 -12.07 -18.50 -75.44
C ALA A 207 -12.37 -19.31 -74.16
N VAL A 208 -12.71 -18.63 -73.06
CA VAL A 208 -13.15 -19.30 -71.85
C VAL A 208 -14.65 -19.10 -71.66
N PRO A 209 -15.48 -20.15 -71.84
CA PRO A 209 -16.91 -20.04 -71.59
C PRO A 209 -17.24 -19.67 -70.14
N GLY A 210 -17.84 -18.50 -69.92
CA GLY A 210 -18.13 -18.03 -68.57
C GLY A 210 -18.76 -16.62 -68.55
N LEU A 211 -18.98 -16.13 -67.33
CA LEU A 211 -19.55 -14.81 -67.08
C LEU A 211 -18.43 -13.84 -66.71
N VAL A 212 -18.45 -12.66 -67.32
CA VAL A 212 -17.49 -11.57 -66.92
C VAL A 212 -18.06 -10.85 -65.73
N HIS A 213 -17.34 -10.83 -64.65
CA HIS A 213 -17.70 -10.13 -63.35
C HIS A 213 -17.00 -8.81 -63.17
N ASP A 214 -15.81 -8.65 -63.74
CA ASP A 214 -15.05 -7.44 -63.58
C ASP A 214 -14.10 -7.24 -64.76
N ILE A 215 -13.64 -6.00 -64.96
CA ILE A 215 -12.67 -5.61 -65.98
C ILE A 215 -11.55 -4.81 -65.30
N SER A 216 -10.30 -5.10 -65.69
CA SER A 216 -9.17 -4.34 -65.18
C SER A 216 -9.26 -2.85 -65.58
N ALA A 217 -8.67 -1.96 -64.78
CA ALA A 217 -8.67 -0.53 -65.05
C ALA A 217 -8.13 -0.13 -66.45
N THR A 218 -7.24 -0.95 -67.01
CA THR A 218 -6.69 -0.76 -68.37
C THR A 218 -7.58 -1.37 -69.49
N GLY A 219 -8.65 -2.06 -69.11
CA GLY A 219 -9.52 -2.77 -70.07
C GLY A 219 -8.91 -4.01 -70.71
N GLN A 220 -7.64 -4.37 -70.39
CA GLN A 220 -6.91 -5.46 -71.05
C GLN A 220 -7.21 -6.85 -70.46
N THR A 221 -7.73 -6.93 -69.23
CA THR A 221 -8.02 -8.17 -68.54
C THR A 221 -9.49 -8.24 -68.15
N LEU A 222 -10.15 -9.31 -68.47
CA LEU A 222 -11.50 -9.65 -68.06
C LEU A 222 -11.43 -10.69 -66.96
N PHE A 223 -12.10 -10.45 -65.88
CA PHE A 223 -12.21 -11.43 -64.78
C PHE A 223 -13.44 -12.31 -65.05
N VAL A 224 -13.18 -13.49 -65.62
CA VAL A 224 -14.23 -14.43 -66.09
C VAL A 224 -14.46 -15.47 -65.00
N GLU A 225 -15.73 -15.69 -64.65
CA GLU A 225 -16.20 -16.85 -63.91
C GLU A 225 -16.53 -17.95 -64.93
N PRO A 226 -15.75 -19.01 -65.06
CA PRO A 226 -16.05 -20.08 -66.03
C PRO A 226 -17.32 -20.85 -65.62
N MET A 227 -18.07 -21.33 -66.63
CA MET A 227 -19.31 -22.07 -66.36
C MET A 227 -19.17 -23.26 -65.46
N ALA A 228 -17.97 -23.90 -65.40
CA ALA A 228 -17.65 -25.00 -64.53
C ALA A 228 -17.63 -24.59 -63.02
N ALA A 229 -17.35 -23.32 -62.73
CA ALA A 229 -17.28 -22.79 -61.35
C ALA A 229 -18.61 -22.11 -60.95
N VAL A 230 -19.49 -21.73 -61.86
CA VAL A 230 -20.74 -20.96 -61.60
C VAL A 230 -21.58 -21.58 -60.49
N LYS A 231 -21.82 -22.91 -60.58
CA LYS A 231 -22.61 -23.62 -59.54
C LYS A 231 -22.01 -23.53 -58.14
N ALA A 232 -20.73 -23.76 -58.08
CA ALA A 232 -20.02 -23.71 -56.78
C ALA A 232 -19.91 -22.27 -56.18
N ASN A 233 -19.70 -21.26 -57.04
CA ASN A 233 -19.73 -19.85 -56.64
C ASN A 233 -21.14 -19.38 -56.22
N ASN A 234 -22.21 -19.83 -56.88
CA ASN A 234 -23.57 -19.53 -56.44
C ASN A 234 -23.91 -20.18 -55.12
N GLU A 235 -23.48 -21.43 -54.89
CA GLU A 235 -23.62 -22.13 -53.61
C GLU A 235 -22.85 -21.41 -52.53
N LEU A 236 -21.63 -20.93 -52.82
CA LEU A 236 -20.84 -20.12 -51.85
C LEU A 236 -21.59 -18.85 -51.44
N ARG A 237 -22.20 -18.16 -52.42
CA ARG A 237 -22.92 -16.91 -52.13
C ARG A 237 -24.19 -17.17 -51.31
N GLU A 238 -24.91 -18.24 -51.58
CA GLU A 238 -26.05 -18.67 -50.78
C GLU A 238 -25.62 -19.02 -49.36
N LEU A 239 -24.53 -19.78 -49.21
CA LEU A 239 -23.99 -20.14 -47.89
C LEU A 239 -23.48 -18.94 -47.12
N ALA A 240 -22.85 -17.98 -47.80
CA ALA A 240 -22.41 -16.73 -47.15
C ALA A 240 -23.60 -15.89 -46.61
N ALA A 241 -24.73 -15.85 -47.39
CA ALA A 241 -25.94 -15.22 -46.88
C ALA A 241 -26.54 -15.96 -45.67
N LYS A 242 -26.53 -17.31 -45.69
CA LYS A 242 -26.96 -18.12 -44.53
C LYS A 242 -26.03 -17.94 -43.33
N GLU A 243 -24.71 -17.90 -43.55
CA GLU A 243 -23.72 -17.63 -42.50
C GLU A 243 -24.00 -16.32 -41.79
N LYS A 244 -24.25 -15.25 -42.58
CA LYS A 244 -24.55 -13.93 -42.03
C LYS A 244 -25.81 -13.94 -41.15
N LEU A 245 -26.90 -14.57 -41.67
CA LEU A 245 -28.16 -14.70 -40.90
C LEU A 245 -27.96 -15.50 -39.60
N GLU A 246 -27.17 -16.58 -39.65
CA GLU A 246 -26.91 -17.41 -38.47
C GLU A 246 -26.04 -16.66 -37.44
N ILE A 247 -25.06 -15.88 -37.92
CA ILE A 247 -24.27 -14.99 -37.03
C ILE A 247 -25.18 -13.95 -36.35
N GLU A 248 -26.07 -13.31 -37.10
CA GLU A 248 -27.05 -12.36 -36.57
C GLU A 248 -27.95 -13.04 -35.53
N ARG A 249 -28.37 -14.27 -35.73
CA ARG A 249 -29.16 -15.05 -34.78
C ARG A 249 -28.39 -15.36 -33.52
N ILE A 250 -27.12 -15.79 -33.65
CA ILE A 250 -26.23 -16.07 -32.48
C ILE A 250 -26.02 -14.82 -31.66
N LEU A 251 -25.73 -13.71 -32.31
CA LEU A 251 -25.54 -12.43 -31.59
C LEU A 251 -26.82 -11.95 -30.90
N ALA A 252 -27.99 -12.15 -31.52
CA ALA A 252 -29.27 -11.81 -30.90
C ALA A 252 -29.56 -12.70 -29.68
N GLU A 253 -29.28 -14.01 -29.76
CA GLU A 253 -29.44 -14.94 -28.63
C GLU A 253 -28.52 -14.56 -27.45
N LEU A 254 -27.21 -14.31 -27.70
CA LEU A 254 -26.29 -13.89 -26.68
C LEU A 254 -26.68 -12.55 -26.07
N SER A 255 -27.22 -11.62 -26.90
CA SER A 255 -27.70 -10.33 -26.40
C SER A 255 -28.90 -10.46 -25.48
N ALA A 256 -29.85 -11.37 -25.84
CA ALA A 256 -31.00 -11.66 -24.96
C ALA A 256 -30.59 -12.30 -23.66
N ASP A 257 -29.59 -13.18 -23.64
CA ASP A 257 -29.06 -13.76 -22.42
C ASP A 257 -28.42 -12.68 -21.56
N CYS A 258 -27.66 -11.76 -22.15
CA CYS A 258 -27.08 -10.62 -21.41
C CYS A 258 -28.17 -9.71 -20.80
N ALA A 259 -29.24 -9.43 -21.60
CA ALA A 259 -30.39 -8.66 -21.12
C ALA A 259 -31.07 -9.31 -19.91
N GLY A 260 -31.22 -10.64 -19.92
CA GLY A 260 -31.80 -11.42 -18.82
C GLY A 260 -31.01 -11.28 -17.50
N HIS A 261 -29.72 -10.94 -17.60
CA HIS A 261 -28.82 -10.76 -16.44
C HIS A 261 -28.40 -9.29 -16.24
N ARG A 262 -29.08 -8.34 -16.89
CA ARG A 262 -28.71 -6.91 -16.87
C ARG A 262 -28.47 -6.38 -15.48
N GLN A 263 -29.41 -6.58 -14.54
CA GLN A 263 -29.32 -6.03 -13.18
C GLN A 263 -28.08 -6.53 -12.42
N ASP A 264 -27.76 -7.81 -12.60
CA ASP A 264 -26.60 -8.42 -11.95
C ASP A 264 -25.31 -7.86 -12.55
N ILE A 265 -25.23 -7.72 -13.88
CA ILE A 265 -24.05 -7.20 -14.58
C ILE A 265 -23.84 -5.71 -14.27
N ASP A 266 -24.92 -4.91 -14.23
CA ASP A 266 -24.87 -3.49 -13.84
C ASP A 266 -24.38 -3.35 -12.40
N SER A 267 -24.86 -4.19 -11.48
CA SER A 267 -24.39 -4.22 -10.09
C SER A 267 -22.91 -4.63 -10.00
N ASP A 268 -22.50 -5.66 -10.72
CA ASP A 268 -21.11 -6.10 -10.75
C ASP A 268 -20.18 -4.99 -11.27
N PHE A 269 -20.55 -4.31 -12.35
CA PHE A 269 -19.79 -3.18 -12.88
C PHE A 269 -19.63 -2.06 -11.83
N GLU A 270 -20.72 -1.73 -11.12
CA GLU A 270 -20.70 -0.71 -10.07
C GLU A 270 -19.78 -1.11 -8.90
N MET A 271 -19.87 -2.35 -8.43
CA MET A 271 -19.02 -2.86 -7.35
C MET A 271 -17.54 -2.96 -7.76
N LEU A 272 -17.27 -3.42 -8.99
CA LEU A 272 -15.91 -3.44 -9.53
C LEU A 272 -15.30 -2.04 -9.62
N THR A 273 -16.07 -1.07 -10.11
CA THR A 273 -15.64 0.33 -10.21
C THR A 273 -15.33 0.92 -8.83
N ARG A 274 -16.18 0.63 -7.84
CA ARG A 274 -15.97 1.07 -6.45
C ARG A 274 -14.74 0.40 -5.83
N LEU A 275 -14.58 -0.90 -6.00
CA LEU A 275 -13.41 -1.63 -5.51
C LEU A 275 -12.12 -1.12 -6.18
N ASP A 276 -12.10 -0.90 -7.49
CA ASP A 276 -10.94 -0.36 -8.19
C ASP A 276 -10.53 1.00 -7.63
N LEU A 277 -11.49 1.90 -7.35
CA LEU A 277 -11.21 3.18 -6.69
C LEU A 277 -10.62 3.00 -5.29
N ILE A 278 -11.19 2.10 -4.47
CA ILE A 278 -10.70 1.83 -3.11
C ILE A 278 -9.26 1.28 -3.16
N PHE A 279 -9.00 0.33 -4.06
CA PHE A 279 -7.66 -0.20 -4.24
C PHE A 279 -6.69 0.83 -4.86
N ALA A 280 -7.16 1.75 -5.70
CA ALA A 280 -6.37 2.86 -6.20
C ALA A 280 -5.93 3.79 -5.06
N LYS A 281 -6.82 4.10 -4.09
CA LYS A 281 -6.48 4.84 -2.87
C LYS A 281 -5.40 4.13 -2.05
N ALA A 282 -5.52 2.82 -1.86
CA ALA A 282 -4.52 2.02 -1.17
C ALA A 282 -3.17 2.00 -1.91
N LYS A 283 -3.17 1.88 -3.24
CA LYS A 283 -1.95 1.96 -4.08
C LYS A 283 -1.28 3.33 -3.94
N LEU A 284 -2.06 4.42 -3.97
CA LEU A 284 -1.54 5.77 -3.75
C LEU A 284 -0.94 5.91 -2.35
N SER A 285 -1.61 5.34 -1.33
CA SER A 285 -1.09 5.30 0.04
C SER A 285 0.28 4.63 0.13
N TYR A 286 0.50 3.52 -0.56
CA TYR A 286 1.82 2.88 -0.63
C TYR A 286 2.84 3.73 -1.39
N ARG A 287 2.45 4.30 -2.52
CA ARG A 287 3.34 5.11 -3.36
C ARG A 287 3.91 6.32 -2.63
N LEU A 288 3.09 6.98 -1.81
CA LEU A 288 3.45 8.18 -1.06
C LEU A 288 3.91 7.89 0.39
N ASP A 289 4.00 6.63 0.79
CA ASP A 289 4.32 6.21 2.16
C ASP A 289 3.37 6.82 3.21
N CYS A 290 2.06 6.80 2.87
CA CYS A 290 1.02 7.40 3.68
C CYS A 290 0.56 6.48 4.83
N GLN A 291 0.04 7.11 5.90
CA GLN A 291 -0.66 6.44 6.99
C GLN A 291 -2.07 7.00 7.14
N ALA A 292 -2.96 6.20 7.72
CA ALA A 292 -4.28 6.67 8.08
C ALA A 292 -4.16 7.64 9.27
N ALA A 293 -4.72 8.84 9.13
CA ALA A 293 -4.87 9.73 10.27
C ALA A 293 -6.08 9.31 11.12
N SER A 294 -5.98 9.41 12.44
CA SER A 294 -7.14 9.25 13.32
C SER A 294 -8.06 10.46 13.20
N LEU A 295 -9.37 10.22 13.32
CA LEU A 295 -10.36 11.27 13.34
C LEU A 295 -10.63 11.70 14.77
N GLU A 296 -10.21 12.91 15.12
CA GLU A 296 -10.50 13.53 16.41
C GLU A 296 -11.62 14.55 16.26
N ASP A 297 -12.22 14.98 17.38
CA ASP A 297 -13.30 15.98 17.36
C ASP A 297 -12.73 17.38 17.09
N ARG A 298 -11.52 17.64 17.57
CA ARG A 298 -10.82 18.91 17.40
C ARG A 298 -9.31 18.66 17.47
N GLY A 299 -8.57 19.51 16.76
CA GLY A 299 -7.12 19.49 16.77
C GLY A 299 -6.49 18.75 15.61
N ILE A 300 -5.53 19.41 15.00
CA ILE A 300 -4.63 18.89 13.98
C ILE A 300 -3.33 18.49 14.68
N LEU A 301 -2.92 17.25 14.55
CA LEU A 301 -1.58 16.79 14.91
C LEU A 301 -0.99 16.06 13.72
N LEU A 302 -0.09 16.71 13.03
CA LEU A 302 0.64 16.14 11.91
C LEU A 302 2.08 15.83 12.35
N ARG A 303 2.46 14.56 12.28
CA ARG A 303 3.80 14.11 12.62
C ARG A 303 4.56 13.75 11.37
N ARG A 304 5.71 14.41 11.14
CA ARG A 304 6.57 14.19 9.99
C ARG A 304 5.81 14.23 8.65
N ALA A 305 4.88 15.17 8.54
CA ALA A 305 4.05 15.34 7.36
C ALA A 305 4.86 15.88 6.20
N ARG A 306 4.60 15.40 5.01
CA ARG A 306 5.22 15.85 3.75
C ARG A 306 4.16 16.29 2.76
N HIS A 307 4.50 17.27 1.94
CA HIS A 307 3.62 17.67 0.85
C HIS A 307 3.57 16.54 -0.21
N PRO A 308 2.37 16.05 -0.60
CA PRO A 308 2.25 14.86 -1.46
C PRO A 308 2.81 15.05 -2.87
N LEU A 309 2.85 16.28 -3.38
CA LEU A 309 3.34 16.60 -4.72
C LEU A 309 4.86 16.80 -4.79
N LEU A 310 5.55 16.86 -3.64
CA LEU A 310 7.01 16.91 -3.61
C LEU A 310 7.62 15.51 -3.72
N ASP A 311 8.87 15.47 -4.18
CA ASP A 311 9.65 14.23 -4.15
C ASP A 311 9.80 13.74 -2.70
N GLN A 312 9.14 12.64 -2.36
CA GLN A 312 9.05 12.11 -0.99
C GLN A 312 10.42 11.74 -0.41
N ALA A 313 11.42 11.48 -1.25
CA ALA A 313 12.79 11.19 -0.82
C ALA A 313 13.55 12.45 -0.39
N LYS A 314 13.17 13.62 -0.92
CA LYS A 314 13.85 14.91 -0.68
C LYS A 314 13.03 15.83 0.20
N ALA A 315 11.71 15.65 0.25
CA ALA A 315 10.82 16.49 1.03
C ALA A 315 11.17 16.43 2.51
N VAL A 316 11.42 17.58 3.11
CA VAL A 316 11.67 17.70 4.54
C VAL A 316 10.34 17.59 5.27
N PRO A 317 10.20 16.65 6.22
CA PRO A 317 8.96 16.49 6.96
C PRO A 317 8.78 17.60 7.98
N ILE A 318 7.53 18.03 8.15
CA ILE A 318 7.13 19.04 9.16
C ILE A 318 6.27 18.39 10.25
N ASP A 319 6.39 18.90 11.47
CA ASP A 319 5.50 18.59 12.58
C ASP A 319 4.60 19.80 12.81
N VAL A 320 3.29 19.58 12.91
CA VAL A 320 2.30 20.64 13.11
C VAL A 320 1.32 20.23 14.19
N GLU A 321 1.05 21.14 15.11
CA GLU A 321 0.00 21.05 16.12
C GLU A 321 -0.87 22.29 16.00
N LEU A 322 -2.20 22.13 16.03
CA LEU A 322 -3.17 23.23 15.96
C LEU A 322 -4.53 22.75 16.45
N GLY A 323 -5.19 23.51 17.31
CA GLY A 323 -6.58 23.29 17.72
C GLY A 323 -6.75 22.66 19.12
N GLU A 324 -5.69 22.13 19.76
CA GLU A 324 -5.76 21.62 21.13
C GLU A 324 -5.34 22.69 22.15
N SER A 325 -4.08 23.10 22.13
CA SER A 325 -3.52 24.09 23.05
C SER A 325 -3.67 25.53 22.53
N PHE A 326 -3.80 25.70 21.23
CA PHE A 326 -4.01 26.99 20.55
C PHE A 326 -4.83 26.76 19.26
N ASP A 327 -5.62 27.76 18.89
CA ASP A 327 -6.49 27.76 17.71
C ASP A 327 -5.85 28.42 16.48
N THR A 328 -4.77 29.19 16.71
CA THR A 328 -4.13 29.99 15.67
C THR A 328 -2.63 29.77 15.63
N LEU A 329 -2.12 29.48 14.44
CA LEU A 329 -0.68 29.31 14.16
C LEU A 329 -0.18 30.42 13.24
N VAL A 330 0.72 31.27 13.73
CA VAL A 330 1.34 32.36 12.96
C VAL A 330 2.74 31.91 12.52
N ILE A 331 2.89 31.63 11.22
CA ILE A 331 4.15 31.12 10.63
C ILE A 331 4.98 32.28 10.10
N THR A 332 6.19 32.41 10.58
CA THR A 332 7.12 33.51 10.23
C THR A 332 8.39 32.96 9.58
N GLY A 333 9.18 33.82 8.97
CA GLY A 333 10.44 33.45 8.30
C GLY A 333 10.56 34.02 6.89
N PRO A 334 11.66 33.73 6.17
CA PRO A 334 11.84 34.18 4.78
C PRO A 334 10.87 33.45 3.83
N ASN A 335 10.51 34.10 2.70
CA ASN A 335 9.58 33.52 1.70
C ASN A 335 10.12 32.20 1.13
N THR A 336 11.42 32.13 0.90
CA THR A 336 12.09 30.92 0.43
C THR A 336 12.15 29.80 1.46
N GLY A 337 11.74 30.05 2.72
CA GLY A 337 11.83 29.10 3.84
C GLY A 337 10.79 27.98 3.82
N GLY A 338 9.80 28.03 2.94
CA GLY A 338 8.75 27.00 2.82
C GLY A 338 7.47 27.32 3.59
N LYS A 339 7.21 28.61 3.97
CA LYS A 339 5.99 29.04 4.66
C LYS A 339 4.72 28.64 3.89
N THR A 340 4.62 29.05 2.64
CA THR A 340 3.49 28.72 1.74
C THR A 340 3.32 27.21 1.57
N VAL A 341 4.43 26.48 1.43
CA VAL A 341 4.38 25.01 1.30
C VAL A 341 3.88 24.35 2.59
N SER A 342 4.29 24.86 3.75
CA SER A 342 3.81 24.34 5.05
C SER A 342 2.29 24.59 5.20
N LEU A 343 1.83 25.80 4.82
CA LEU A 343 0.42 26.16 4.84
C LEU A 343 -0.40 25.26 3.89
N LYS A 344 0.06 25.13 2.64
CA LYS A 344 -0.57 24.21 1.66
C LYS A 344 -0.57 22.77 2.16
N THR A 345 0.49 22.33 2.83
CA THR A 345 0.56 20.96 3.37
C THR A 345 -0.56 20.72 4.38
N ILE A 346 -0.77 21.65 5.33
CA ILE A 346 -1.84 21.51 6.34
C ILE A 346 -3.21 21.37 5.67
N GLY A 347 -3.56 22.29 4.76
CA GLY A 347 -4.86 22.30 4.09
C GLY A 347 -5.05 21.11 3.15
N LEU A 348 -4.04 20.75 2.36
CA LEU A 348 -4.12 19.67 1.41
C LEU A 348 -4.25 18.31 2.12
N LEU A 349 -3.52 18.08 3.21
CA LEU A 349 -3.64 16.83 3.97
C LEU A 349 -4.99 16.70 4.67
N ALA A 350 -5.58 17.81 5.14
CA ALA A 350 -6.94 17.83 5.66
C ALA A 350 -7.95 17.47 4.55
N ALA A 351 -7.84 18.06 3.37
CA ALA A 351 -8.70 17.76 2.22
C ALA A 351 -8.56 16.31 1.75
N MET A 352 -7.32 15.79 1.68
CA MET A 352 -7.05 14.39 1.35
C MET A 352 -7.71 13.43 2.35
N ASN A 353 -7.57 13.70 3.64
CA ASN A 353 -8.19 12.90 4.70
C ASN A 353 -9.71 12.84 4.54
N GLN A 354 -10.37 13.96 4.25
CA GLN A 354 -11.82 14.04 4.02
C GLN A 354 -12.26 13.37 2.69
N CYS A 355 -11.35 13.18 1.73
CA CYS A 355 -11.56 12.34 0.56
C CYS A 355 -11.43 10.84 0.88
N GLY A 356 -11.08 10.46 2.10
CA GLY A 356 -10.78 9.08 2.50
C GLY A 356 -9.45 8.58 1.95
N LEU A 357 -8.50 9.49 1.72
CA LEU A 357 -7.12 9.18 1.37
C LEU A 357 -6.26 9.15 2.64
N HIS A 358 -5.34 8.23 2.71
CA HIS A 358 -4.27 8.29 3.71
C HIS A 358 -3.34 9.47 3.40
N ILE A 359 -2.68 9.99 4.42
CA ILE A 359 -1.81 11.15 4.31
C ILE A 359 -0.33 10.77 4.43
N PRO A 360 0.59 11.44 3.72
CA PRO A 360 2.02 11.22 3.83
C PRO A 360 2.57 11.83 5.13
N ALA A 361 2.21 11.22 6.25
CA ALA A 361 2.61 11.58 7.60
C ALA A 361 2.93 10.33 8.42
N ALA A 362 3.62 10.49 9.54
CA ALA A 362 3.92 9.38 10.43
C ALA A 362 2.68 8.91 11.21
N ASP A 363 2.74 7.69 11.70
CA ASP A 363 1.71 7.10 12.56
C ASP A 363 1.47 7.97 13.82
N GLY A 364 0.22 8.02 14.27
CA GLY A 364 -0.22 8.87 15.37
C GLY A 364 -0.48 10.33 14.95
N SER A 365 -0.61 10.60 13.66
CA SER A 365 -1.19 11.85 13.16
C SER A 365 -2.71 11.81 13.28
N ASN A 366 -3.33 12.95 13.63
CA ASN A 366 -4.77 13.10 13.67
C ASN A 366 -5.24 14.35 12.91
N LEU A 367 -6.47 14.30 12.44
CA LEU A 367 -7.14 15.40 11.76
C LEU A 367 -8.63 15.40 12.10
N PRO A 368 -9.24 16.55 12.41
CA PRO A 368 -10.68 16.66 12.49
C PRO A 368 -11.31 16.69 11.09
N VAL A 369 -12.63 16.64 11.04
CA VAL A 369 -13.39 16.86 9.80
C VAL A 369 -13.86 18.30 9.79
N PHE A 370 -13.49 19.04 8.76
CA PHE A 370 -13.86 20.43 8.59
C PHE A 370 -15.10 20.58 7.72
N SER A 371 -15.96 21.51 8.08
CA SER A 371 -17.06 21.98 7.23
C SER A 371 -16.50 22.70 6.00
N HIS A 372 -15.50 23.54 6.22
CA HIS A 372 -14.84 24.33 5.18
C HIS A 372 -13.31 24.32 5.38
N ILE A 373 -12.58 24.20 4.29
CA ILE A 373 -11.13 24.44 4.22
C ILE A 373 -10.96 25.61 3.26
N LEU A 374 -10.73 26.80 3.82
CA LEU A 374 -10.72 28.05 3.07
C LEU A 374 -9.29 28.59 3.02
N ALA A 375 -8.83 28.94 1.83
CA ALA A 375 -7.46 29.34 1.61
C ALA A 375 -7.34 30.61 0.78
N ASP A 376 -6.65 31.61 1.30
CA ASP A 376 -6.11 32.74 0.57
C ASP A 376 -4.59 32.55 0.43
N ILE A 377 -4.18 31.82 -0.62
CA ILE A 377 -2.81 31.45 -0.92
C ILE A 377 -2.56 31.68 -2.40
N GLY A 378 -1.53 32.43 -2.75
CA GLY A 378 -1.10 32.56 -4.13
C GLY A 378 -0.35 33.85 -4.43
N ASP A 379 0.69 33.75 -5.29
CA ASP A 379 1.33 34.90 -5.92
C ASP A 379 0.47 35.33 -7.12
N GLU A 380 -0.25 36.41 -7.00
CA GLU A 380 -0.94 37.07 -8.13
C GLU A 380 0.04 37.81 -9.04
N GLN A 381 1.13 37.18 -9.46
CA GLN A 381 2.03 37.70 -10.49
C GLN A 381 1.50 37.51 -11.93
N SER A 382 0.21 37.21 -12.09
CA SER A 382 -0.38 37.20 -13.41
C SER A 382 -0.63 38.63 -13.88
N ILE A 383 0.11 39.04 -14.90
CA ILE A 383 0.10 40.37 -15.55
C ILE A 383 -1.30 40.79 -16.08
N GLU A 384 -2.27 39.88 -16.07
CA GLU A 384 -3.60 40.09 -16.66
C GLU A 384 -4.66 40.67 -15.71
N GLN A 385 -4.41 40.75 -14.39
CA GLN A 385 -5.37 41.33 -13.46
C GLN A 385 -4.84 42.63 -12.84
N SER A 386 -5.34 43.74 -13.32
CA SER A 386 -4.98 45.14 -12.97
C SER A 386 -5.50 45.61 -11.61
N LEU A 387 -6.05 44.74 -10.76
CA LEU A 387 -6.37 45.06 -9.36
C LEU A 387 -5.09 44.92 -8.52
N SER A 388 -4.87 45.89 -7.61
CA SER A 388 -3.78 45.78 -6.62
C SER A 388 -3.86 44.41 -5.93
N THR A 389 -2.73 43.70 -5.77
CA THR A 389 -2.59 42.40 -5.05
C THR A 389 -3.31 42.44 -3.70
N PHE A 390 -3.21 43.57 -2.98
CA PHE A 390 -3.92 43.81 -1.74
C PHE A 390 -5.46 43.72 -1.88
N SER A 391 -6.06 44.32 -2.92
CA SER A 391 -7.52 44.30 -3.11
C SER A 391 -8.04 42.89 -3.40
N ALA A 392 -7.26 42.09 -4.14
CA ALA A 392 -7.62 40.73 -4.45
C ALA A 392 -7.58 39.84 -3.19
N HIS A 393 -6.53 39.94 -2.37
CA HIS A 393 -6.44 39.24 -1.09
C HIS A 393 -7.60 39.67 -0.17
N MET A 394 -7.88 40.96 -0.06
CA MET A 394 -9.01 41.43 0.77
C MET A 394 -10.36 40.91 0.31
N THR A 395 -10.59 40.82 -1.00
CA THR A 395 -11.82 40.21 -1.54
C THR A 395 -11.92 38.73 -1.16
N ASN A 396 -10.84 37.99 -1.26
CA ASN A 396 -10.81 36.58 -0.84
C ASN A 396 -11.05 36.44 0.67
N ILE A 397 -10.39 37.29 1.48
CA ILE A 397 -10.54 37.29 2.94
C ILE A 397 -11.99 37.61 3.34
N VAL A 398 -12.67 38.56 2.68
CA VAL A 398 -14.07 38.82 2.93
C VAL A 398 -14.92 37.58 2.68
N ASN A 399 -14.74 36.90 1.56
CA ASN A 399 -15.47 35.65 1.28
C ASN A 399 -15.17 34.55 2.32
N ILE A 400 -13.91 34.44 2.78
CA ILE A 400 -13.52 33.49 3.84
C ILE A 400 -14.25 33.80 5.14
N LEU A 401 -14.28 35.08 5.54
CA LEU A 401 -14.91 35.51 6.79
C LEU A 401 -16.45 35.41 6.75
N ASP A 402 -17.06 35.49 5.56
CA ASP A 402 -18.49 35.29 5.36
C ASP A 402 -18.89 33.77 5.43
N GLU A 403 -18.01 32.87 5.03
CA GLU A 403 -18.26 31.41 5.00
C GLU A 403 -17.73 30.67 6.23
N CYS A 404 -16.89 31.30 7.08
CA CYS A 404 -16.23 30.61 8.19
C CYS A 404 -17.17 30.30 9.37
N ASP A 405 -16.93 29.14 9.99
CA ASP A 405 -17.63 28.66 11.19
C ASP A 405 -16.66 28.03 12.20
N ASP A 406 -17.18 27.44 13.27
CA ASP A 406 -16.41 26.78 14.34
C ASP A 406 -15.72 25.47 13.92
N SER A 407 -16.08 24.95 12.78
CA SER A 407 -15.55 23.74 12.15
C SER A 407 -14.74 24.05 10.90
N SER A 408 -14.32 25.31 10.71
CA SER A 408 -13.56 25.75 9.54
C SER A 408 -12.05 25.76 9.79
N LEU A 409 -11.27 25.44 8.76
CA LEU A 409 -9.83 25.64 8.69
C LEU A 409 -9.52 26.80 7.74
N LEU A 410 -8.91 27.86 8.27
CA LEU A 410 -8.59 29.08 7.52
C LEU A 410 -7.09 29.18 7.29
N LEU A 411 -6.68 29.37 6.05
CA LEU A 411 -5.30 29.42 5.63
C LEU A 411 -5.01 30.74 4.92
N PHE A 412 -4.19 31.59 5.54
CA PHE A 412 -3.84 32.90 5.02
C PHE A 412 -2.34 32.98 4.70
N ASP A 413 -1.99 33.23 3.46
CA ASP A 413 -0.60 33.47 3.08
C ASP A 413 -0.34 34.97 2.99
N GLU A 414 0.78 35.42 3.56
CA GLU A 414 1.23 36.82 3.62
C GLU A 414 0.15 37.80 4.10
N LEU A 415 -0.58 37.44 5.16
CA LEU A 415 -1.71 38.19 5.67
C LEU A 415 -1.36 39.65 5.97
N GLY A 416 -2.10 40.58 5.35
CA GLY A 416 -1.93 42.02 5.46
C GLY A 416 -0.90 42.64 4.51
N ALA A 417 -0.23 41.85 3.66
CA ALA A 417 0.75 42.33 2.69
C ALA A 417 0.12 43.24 1.62
N GLY A 418 0.92 44.09 1.00
CA GLY A 418 0.51 44.92 -0.13
C GLY A 418 -0.02 46.31 0.24
N THR A 419 0.00 46.70 1.53
CA THR A 419 -0.35 48.06 2.02
C THR A 419 0.71 48.62 2.98
N ASP A 420 0.43 49.74 3.62
CA ASP A 420 1.30 50.25 4.69
C ASP A 420 1.51 49.19 5.76
N PRO A 421 2.73 48.96 6.18
CA PRO A 421 3.06 47.86 7.13
C PRO A 421 2.31 47.99 8.46
N THR A 422 2.07 49.19 8.96
CA THR A 422 1.37 49.41 10.24
C THR A 422 -0.14 49.11 10.09
N GLU A 423 -0.74 49.59 8.99
CA GLU A 423 -2.15 49.33 8.68
C GLU A 423 -2.36 47.86 8.35
N GLY A 424 -1.45 47.22 7.56
CA GLY A 424 -1.50 45.82 7.21
C GLY A 424 -1.43 44.92 8.43
N ALA A 425 -0.52 45.19 9.36
CA ALA A 425 -0.40 44.45 10.61
C ALA A 425 -1.64 44.55 11.49
N ALA A 426 -2.20 45.79 11.63
CA ALA A 426 -3.41 46.01 12.39
C ALA A 426 -4.62 45.26 11.79
N LEU A 427 -4.77 45.30 10.45
CA LEU A 427 -5.80 44.56 9.74
C LEU A 427 -5.64 43.07 9.94
N ALA A 428 -4.42 42.52 9.80
CA ALA A 428 -4.14 41.11 9.97
C ALA A 428 -4.52 40.61 11.36
N ILE A 429 -4.16 41.34 12.40
CA ILE A 429 -4.56 41.01 13.79
C ILE A 429 -6.09 41.01 13.92
N SER A 430 -6.77 42.03 13.37
CA SER A 430 -8.22 42.16 13.47
C SER A 430 -8.94 41.01 12.72
N ILE A 431 -8.43 40.58 11.56
CA ILE A 431 -8.93 39.46 10.78
C ILE A 431 -8.80 38.17 11.58
N ILE A 432 -7.63 37.92 12.15
CA ILE A 432 -7.37 36.73 13.00
C ILE A 432 -8.35 36.73 14.19
N GLU A 433 -8.47 37.86 14.90
CA GLU A 433 -9.37 37.95 16.05
C GLU A 433 -10.85 37.73 15.69
N TYR A 434 -11.29 38.22 14.54
CA TYR A 434 -12.62 37.96 14.04
C TYR A 434 -12.85 36.45 13.76
N ALA A 435 -11.92 35.82 13.03
CA ALA A 435 -12.00 34.41 12.70
C ALA A 435 -11.93 33.50 13.95
N ARG A 436 -11.12 33.88 14.95
CA ARG A 436 -11.06 33.21 16.27
C ARG A 436 -12.41 33.30 17.00
N LYS A 437 -13.09 34.42 16.93
CA LYS A 437 -14.45 34.60 17.52
C LYS A 437 -15.48 33.69 16.85
N CYS A 438 -15.31 33.36 15.57
CA CYS A 438 -16.12 32.35 14.88
C CYS A 438 -15.80 30.91 15.33
N GLY A 439 -14.70 30.68 16.06
CA GLY A 439 -14.28 29.37 16.54
C GLY A 439 -13.40 28.59 15.56
N SER A 440 -13.03 29.21 14.43
CA SER A 440 -12.24 28.59 13.37
C SER A 440 -10.81 28.28 13.79
N MET A 441 -10.19 27.27 13.18
CA MET A 441 -8.75 27.03 13.26
C MET A 441 -8.03 27.83 12.18
N ILE A 442 -6.93 28.49 12.54
CA ILE A 442 -6.26 29.45 11.67
C ILE A 442 -4.78 29.11 11.54
N ALA A 443 -4.28 29.01 10.32
CA ALA A 443 -2.85 29.06 10.05
C ALA A 443 -2.57 30.24 9.11
N ALA A 444 -1.71 31.16 9.53
CA ALA A 444 -1.40 32.35 8.77
C ALA A 444 0.11 32.54 8.62
N THR A 445 0.57 32.99 7.47
CA THR A 445 1.95 33.42 7.29
C THR A 445 2.05 34.91 7.26
N THR A 446 3.17 35.45 7.74
CA THR A 446 3.40 36.89 7.76
C THR A 446 4.87 37.27 7.83
N HIS A 447 5.18 38.52 7.47
CA HIS A 447 6.50 39.15 7.68
C HIS A 447 6.50 40.16 8.79
N TYR A 448 5.33 40.55 9.32
CA TYR A 448 5.21 41.63 10.27
C TYR A 448 5.68 41.27 11.66
N ALA A 449 6.51 42.14 12.25
CA ALA A 449 7.02 41.95 13.61
C ALA A 449 5.87 42.04 14.65
N GLU A 450 4.87 42.88 14.39
CA GLU A 450 3.71 43.09 15.25
C GLU A 450 2.90 41.80 15.44
N LEU A 451 2.76 40.97 14.38
CA LEU A 451 2.06 39.68 14.49
C LEU A 451 2.87 38.67 15.29
N LYS A 452 4.22 38.72 15.26
CA LYS A 452 5.07 37.88 16.13
C LYS A 452 4.85 38.23 17.60
N VAL A 453 4.80 39.54 17.91
CA VAL A 453 4.54 40.04 19.27
C VAL A 453 3.13 39.66 19.72
N TYR A 454 2.13 39.86 18.85
CA TYR A 454 0.76 39.49 19.10
C TYR A 454 0.69 37.99 19.43
N ALA A 455 1.26 37.11 18.61
CA ALA A 455 1.24 35.66 18.80
C ALA A 455 2.08 35.17 20.02
N THR A 456 2.90 36.01 20.60
CA THR A 456 3.62 35.72 21.85
C THR A 456 2.77 36.08 23.07
N ASN A 457 1.95 37.12 22.97
CA ASN A 457 1.23 37.69 24.10
C ASN A 457 -0.22 37.23 24.21
N GLU A 458 -0.82 36.83 23.08
CA GLU A 458 -2.25 36.48 23.02
C GLU A 458 -2.45 34.99 23.31
N PRO A 459 -3.23 34.63 24.35
CA PRO A 459 -3.57 33.23 24.64
C PRO A 459 -4.32 32.59 23.49
N GLY A 460 -3.94 31.35 23.15
CA GLY A 460 -4.55 30.61 22.03
C GLY A 460 -3.92 30.90 20.67
N VAL A 461 -2.95 31.83 20.58
CA VAL A 461 -2.17 32.08 19.38
C VAL A 461 -0.74 31.60 19.57
N GLN A 462 -0.19 30.88 18.62
CA GLN A 462 1.16 30.34 18.71
C GLN A 462 2.03 30.77 17.54
N ASN A 463 3.26 31.17 17.82
CA ASN A 463 4.25 31.41 16.79
C ASN A 463 4.81 30.11 16.23
N ALA A 464 5.11 30.10 14.92
CA ALA A 464 5.97 29.12 14.30
C ALA A 464 6.96 29.81 13.34
N SER A 465 8.08 29.15 13.08
CA SER A 465 9.07 29.66 12.15
C SER A 465 9.57 28.60 11.20
N CYS A 466 9.78 28.99 9.94
CA CYS A 466 10.54 28.18 9.00
C CYS A 466 12.03 28.43 9.24
N GLU A 467 12.74 27.34 9.61
CA GLU A 467 14.17 27.40 9.90
C GLU A 467 14.97 27.74 8.64
N PHE A 468 15.95 28.64 8.79
CA PHE A 468 16.83 29.07 7.72
C PHE A 468 18.29 28.99 8.18
N ASP A 469 19.10 28.29 7.41
CA ASP A 469 20.54 28.17 7.70
C ASP A 469 21.28 29.40 7.16
N VAL A 470 21.75 30.23 8.07
CA VAL A 470 22.51 31.46 7.76
C VAL A 470 23.90 31.14 7.26
N GLU A 471 24.46 29.96 7.63
CA GLU A 471 25.80 29.58 7.17
C GLU A 471 25.81 29.16 5.69
N THR A 472 24.82 28.38 5.27
CA THR A 472 24.70 27.91 3.90
C THR A 472 23.88 28.83 3.01
N LEU A 473 23.16 29.81 3.57
CA LEU A 473 22.13 30.63 2.92
C LEU A 473 21.04 29.79 2.24
N ARG A 474 20.70 28.66 2.85
CA ARG A 474 19.67 27.74 2.32
C ARG A 474 18.56 27.53 3.34
N PRO A 475 17.32 27.41 2.89
CA PRO A 475 16.25 26.97 3.76
C PRO A 475 16.46 25.51 4.17
N THR A 476 16.21 25.21 5.44
CA THR A 476 16.17 23.82 5.93
C THR A 476 14.79 23.19 5.72
N TYR A 477 13.77 24.01 5.42
CA TYR A 477 12.35 23.64 5.28
C TYR A 477 11.73 23.01 6.54
N ARG A 478 12.39 23.11 7.68
CA ARG A 478 11.85 22.64 8.98
C ARG A 478 10.94 23.70 9.56
N LEU A 479 9.76 23.29 10.01
CA LEU A 479 8.82 24.13 10.74
C LEU A 479 9.05 23.95 12.25
N LEU A 480 9.25 25.07 12.95
CA LEU A 480 9.51 25.09 14.39
C LEU A 480 8.34 25.79 15.07
N VAL A 481 7.45 25.01 15.66
CA VAL A 481 6.30 25.52 16.44
C VAL A 481 6.78 25.99 17.80
N GLY A 482 6.18 27.10 18.29
CA GLY A 482 6.50 27.70 19.58
C GLY A 482 7.60 28.76 19.54
N ILE A 483 8.23 29.01 18.42
CA ILE A 483 9.35 29.95 18.29
C ILE A 483 9.11 30.90 17.13
N PRO A 484 9.09 32.23 17.39
CA PRO A 484 9.03 33.21 16.33
C PRO A 484 10.32 33.23 15.50
N GLY A 485 10.18 33.42 14.17
CA GLY A 485 11.32 33.47 13.27
C GLY A 485 12.15 34.74 13.42
N LYS A 486 13.47 34.60 13.29
CA LYS A 486 14.38 35.74 13.20
C LYS A 486 14.30 36.45 11.88
N SER A 487 14.56 37.73 11.92
CA SER A 487 14.87 38.51 10.73
C SER A 487 16.35 38.31 10.35
N ASN A 488 16.60 37.57 9.28
CA ASN A 488 17.96 37.25 8.86
C ASN A 488 18.51 38.22 7.79
N ALA A 489 17.79 39.32 7.51
CA ALA A 489 18.14 40.26 6.44
C ALA A 489 19.58 40.78 6.52
N PHE A 490 20.03 41.23 7.69
CA PHE A 490 21.39 41.71 7.87
C PHE A 490 22.46 40.61 7.72
N ALA A 491 22.19 39.44 8.24
CA ALA A 491 23.13 38.30 8.10
C ALA A 491 23.24 37.84 6.63
N ILE A 492 22.11 37.77 5.93
CA ILE A 492 22.06 37.43 4.49
C ILE A 492 22.80 38.53 3.69
N SER A 493 22.52 39.81 3.91
CA SER A 493 23.15 40.93 3.20
C SER A 493 24.67 40.95 3.40
N ARG A 494 25.15 40.72 4.62
CA ARG A 494 26.58 40.57 4.94
C ARG A 494 27.21 39.48 4.09
N ARG A 495 26.61 38.33 4.04
CA ARG A 495 27.15 37.18 3.33
C ARG A 495 27.08 37.32 1.80
N LEU A 496 26.13 38.08 1.31
CA LEU A 496 26.05 38.48 -0.11
C LEU A 496 27.05 39.57 -0.48
N GLY A 497 27.80 40.10 0.48
CA GLY A 497 28.90 41.03 0.23
C GLY A 497 28.54 42.50 0.45
N LEU A 498 27.42 42.85 1.07
CA LEU A 498 27.10 44.21 1.47
C LEU A 498 28.09 44.65 2.54
N SER A 499 28.64 45.90 2.42
CA SER A 499 29.67 46.39 3.34
C SER A 499 29.16 46.52 4.77
N GLU A 500 30.00 46.19 5.74
CA GLU A 500 29.64 46.22 7.16
C GLU A 500 29.17 47.63 7.60
N SER A 501 29.75 48.69 7.04
CA SER A 501 29.36 50.06 7.33
C SER A 501 27.89 50.35 6.96
N ILE A 502 27.39 49.81 5.86
CA ILE A 502 25.96 49.94 5.46
C ILE A 502 25.07 49.14 6.40
N ILE A 503 25.51 47.94 6.77
CA ILE A 503 24.73 47.08 7.68
C ILE A 503 24.64 47.70 9.08
N ASP A 504 25.72 48.30 9.59
CA ASP A 504 25.74 48.95 10.90
C ASP A 504 24.91 50.22 10.92
N ASP A 505 24.98 51.04 9.85
CA ASP A 505 24.08 52.20 9.69
C ASP A 505 22.62 51.77 9.65
N ALA A 506 22.30 50.70 8.89
CA ALA A 506 20.94 50.16 8.82
C ALA A 506 20.46 49.63 10.19
N ARG A 507 21.33 48.94 10.96
CA ARG A 507 21.01 48.52 12.34
C ARG A 507 20.71 49.68 13.26
N GLY A 508 21.46 50.79 13.15
CA GLY A 508 21.22 52.02 13.94
C GLY A 508 19.89 52.69 13.66
N ARG A 509 19.26 52.38 12.52
CA ARG A 509 17.95 52.92 12.13
C ARG A 509 16.76 52.05 12.56
N VAL A 510 16.99 50.82 13.01
CA VAL A 510 15.96 49.92 13.56
C VAL A 510 15.60 50.38 14.96
N GLY A 511 14.32 50.50 15.26
CA GLY A 511 13.80 50.94 16.56
C GLY A 511 14.26 50.02 17.72
N THR A 512 14.50 50.64 18.88
CA THR A 512 15.05 49.97 20.10
C THR A 512 14.16 48.84 20.63
N GLU A 513 12.86 48.92 20.51
CA GLU A 513 11.91 47.86 20.95
C GLU A 513 12.00 46.62 20.06
N SER A 514 12.09 46.81 18.75
CA SER A 514 12.25 45.75 17.79
C SER A 514 13.60 45.04 17.95
N ALA A 515 14.67 45.76 18.24
CA ALA A 515 16.00 45.23 18.49
C ALA A 515 16.07 44.38 19.79
N SER A 516 15.38 44.80 20.86
CA SER A 516 15.37 44.06 22.13
C SER A 516 14.57 42.77 22.03
N PHE A 517 13.47 42.75 21.25
CA PHE A 517 12.66 41.58 20.98
C PHE A 517 13.44 40.55 20.13
N GLU A 518 14.13 41.00 19.08
CA GLU A 518 14.98 40.13 18.28
C GLU A 518 16.15 39.51 19.08
N ALA A 519 16.76 40.27 20.03
CA ALA A 519 17.82 39.75 20.90
C ALA A 519 17.28 38.64 21.83
N THR A 520 16.03 38.76 22.28
CA THR A 520 15.36 37.74 23.11
C THR A 520 15.08 36.48 22.32
N ILE A 521 14.57 36.60 21.06
CA ILE A 521 14.39 35.49 20.15
C ILE A 521 15.72 34.77 19.88
N GLU A 522 16.80 35.51 19.73
CA GLU A 522 18.14 34.95 19.53
C GLU A 522 18.59 34.06 20.69
N LYS A 523 18.38 34.49 21.90
CA LYS A 523 18.70 33.69 23.11
C LYS A 523 17.84 32.42 23.17
N LEU A 524 16.54 32.54 22.87
CA LEU A 524 15.62 31.38 22.85
C LEU A 524 16.07 30.32 21.82
N GLU A 525 16.45 30.77 20.64
CA GLU A 525 16.89 29.86 19.58
C GLU A 525 18.23 29.19 19.93
N GLN A 526 19.20 29.92 20.48
CA GLN A 526 20.45 29.33 20.97
C GLN A 526 20.23 28.29 22.07
N THR A 527 19.31 28.56 22.99
CA THR A 527 18.97 27.63 24.07
C THR A 527 18.28 26.38 23.49
N ARG A 528 17.41 26.54 22.49
CA ARG A 528 16.75 25.45 21.83
C ARG A 528 17.73 24.54 21.09
N VAL A 529 18.64 25.11 20.30
CA VAL A 529 19.67 24.35 19.56
C VAL A 529 20.52 23.52 20.52
N LEU A 530 20.86 24.07 21.68
CA LEU A 530 21.57 23.35 22.73
C LEU A 530 20.75 22.18 23.28
N LEU A 531 19.48 22.42 23.63
CA LEU A 531 18.56 21.39 24.11
C LEU A 531 18.30 20.29 23.08
N GLU A 532 18.16 20.64 21.80
CA GLU A 532 17.95 19.67 20.72
C GLU A 532 19.20 18.80 20.52
N LYS A 533 20.38 19.40 20.62
CA LYS A 533 21.64 18.66 20.61
C LYS A 533 21.74 17.67 21.78
N GLU A 534 21.45 18.14 23.00
CA GLU A 534 21.45 17.29 24.18
C GLU A 534 20.41 16.15 24.08
N ARG A 535 19.22 16.46 23.59
CA ARG A 535 18.16 15.46 23.35
C ARG A 535 18.60 14.41 22.33
N THR A 536 19.23 14.83 21.25
CA THR A 536 19.73 13.92 20.21
C THR A 536 20.81 13.01 20.76
N GLU A 537 21.76 13.57 21.50
CA GLU A 537 22.81 12.81 22.20
C GLU A 537 22.24 11.83 23.24
N ALA A 538 21.24 12.26 24.00
CA ALA A 538 20.55 11.41 24.97
C ALA A 538 19.82 10.25 24.29
N THR A 539 19.14 10.50 23.17
CA THR A 539 18.43 9.49 22.38
C THR A 539 19.40 8.45 21.80
N VAL A 540 20.54 8.88 21.28
CA VAL A 540 21.60 7.99 20.78
C VAL A 540 22.16 7.13 21.92
N LYS A 541 22.43 7.72 23.08
CA LYS A 541 22.92 7.00 24.26
C LYS A 541 21.90 5.99 24.77
N LEU A 542 20.62 6.37 24.80
CA LEU A 542 19.54 5.47 25.21
C LEU A 542 19.47 4.24 24.30
N ARG A 543 19.47 4.47 22.98
CA ARG A 543 19.44 3.39 21.97
C ARG A 543 20.64 2.45 22.11
N GLN A 544 21.81 3.01 22.38
CA GLN A 544 23.04 2.25 22.60
C GLN A 544 23.00 1.44 23.91
N ALA A 545 22.39 2.00 24.94
CA ALA A 545 22.16 1.30 26.21
C ALA A 545 21.16 0.14 26.04
N GLU A 546 20.07 0.34 25.33
CA GLU A 546 19.09 -0.71 24.99
C GLU A 546 19.72 -1.85 24.18
N GLU A 547 20.52 -1.51 23.17
CA GLU A 547 21.22 -2.51 22.36
C GLU A 547 22.23 -3.30 23.19
N ASN A 548 22.98 -2.64 24.08
CA ASN A 548 23.91 -3.29 24.99
C ASN A 548 23.19 -4.18 26.02
N ALA A 549 22.05 -3.73 26.55
CA ALA A 549 21.21 -4.53 27.43
C ALA A 549 20.69 -5.80 26.73
N ARG A 550 20.26 -5.67 25.48
CA ARG A 550 19.80 -6.81 24.67
C ARG A 550 20.91 -7.80 24.37
N LYS A 551 22.12 -7.32 24.04
CA LYS A 551 23.31 -8.18 23.85
C LYS A 551 23.70 -8.89 25.16
N SER A 552 23.67 -8.18 26.29
CA SER A 552 23.96 -8.76 27.61
C SER A 552 22.96 -9.84 28.00
N ALA A 553 21.65 -9.62 27.74
CA ALA A 553 20.62 -10.61 28.03
C ALA A 553 20.79 -11.87 27.15
N ALA A 554 21.10 -11.71 25.87
CA ALA A 554 21.36 -12.84 24.97
C ALA A 554 22.60 -13.65 25.41
N LEU A 555 23.66 -12.97 25.84
CA LEU A 555 24.89 -13.60 26.32
C LEU A 555 24.64 -14.38 27.62
N ARG A 556 23.78 -13.86 28.51
CA ARG A 556 23.39 -14.57 29.75
C ARG A 556 22.64 -15.87 29.45
N THR A 557 21.65 -15.82 28.57
CA THR A 557 20.89 -17.01 28.16
C THR A 557 21.80 -18.05 27.47
N GLU A 558 22.76 -17.63 26.69
CA GLU A 558 23.74 -18.54 26.07
C GLU A 558 24.68 -19.19 27.12
N LEU A 559 25.14 -18.39 28.09
CA LEU A 559 25.96 -18.87 29.19
C LEU A 559 25.22 -19.87 30.09
N GLU A 560 23.97 -19.58 30.44
CA GLU A 560 23.11 -20.48 31.21
C GLU A 560 22.89 -21.80 30.48
N SER A 561 22.63 -21.76 29.17
CA SER A 561 22.49 -22.96 28.32
C SER A 561 23.77 -23.79 28.27
N LYS A 562 24.95 -23.13 28.18
CA LYS A 562 26.25 -23.82 28.17
C LYS A 562 26.58 -24.46 29.54
N LEU A 563 26.21 -23.75 30.62
CA LEU A 563 26.41 -24.23 32.00
C LEU A 563 25.53 -25.44 32.29
N GLU A 564 24.29 -25.42 31.81
CA GLU A 564 23.38 -26.56 31.95
C GLU A 564 23.85 -27.78 31.16
N LYS A 565 24.33 -27.61 29.93
CA LYS A 565 24.95 -28.70 29.13
C LYS A 565 26.21 -29.27 29.80
N ALA A 566 27.07 -28.43 30.35
CA ALA A 566 28.26 -28.85 31.07
C ALA A 566 27.90 -29.65 32.32
N ASN A 567 26.92 -29.23 33.08
CA ASN A 567 26.40 -29.94 34.23
C ASN A 567 25.79 -31.28 33.87
N GLN A 568 25.03 -31.36 32.78
CA GLN A 568 24.47 -32.63 32.28
C GLN A 568 25.57 -33.60 31.82
N LEU A 569 26.62 -33.13 31.17
CA LEU A 569 27.76 -33.94 30.77
C LEU A 569 28.53 -34.46 32.00
N ALA A 570 28.79 -33.58 33.00
CA ALA A 570 29.46 -33.97 34.24
C ALA A 570 28.67 -35.03 35.03
N ARG A 571 27.35 -34.93 35.06
CA ARG A 571 26.48 -35.94 35.67
C ARG A 571 26.53 -37.28 34.98
N ARG A 572 26.46 -37.31 33.64
CA ARG A 572 26.58 -38.54 32.86
C ARG A 572 27.92 -39.22 33.05
N GLU A 573 29.00 -38.44 33.14
CA GLU A 573 30.33 -38.98 33.36
C GLU A 573 30.47 -39.54 34.77
N ALA A 574 29.93 -38.86 35.81
CA ALA A 574 29.91 -39.39 37.17
C ALA A 574 29.07 -40.66 37.30
N GLU A 575 27.92 -40.76 36.63
CA GLU A 575 27.09 -41.97 36.57
C GLU A 575 27.83 -43.14 35.88
N ARG A 576 28.56 -42.83 34.79
CA ARG A 576 29.40 -43.84 34.10
C ARG A 576 30.50 -44.41 34.99
N VAL A 577 31.25 -43.53 35.66
CA VAL A 577 32.32 -43.90 36.57
C VAL A 577 31.79 -44.75 37.75
N LEU A 578 30.62 -44.39 38.28
CA LEU A 578 29.97 -45.16 39.34
C LEU A 578 29.47 -46.54 38.85
N SER A 579 28.97 -46.58 37.62
CA SER A 579 28.57 -47.88 37.02
C SER A 579 29.75 -48.81 36.80
N GLU A 580 30.85 -48.29 36.28
CA GLU A 580 32.09 -49.05 36.07
C GLU A 580 32.69 -49.54 37.42
N ALA A 581 32.66 -48.68 38.45
CA ALA A 581 33.12 -49.06 39.81
C ALA A 581 32.26 -50.18 40.42
N ARG A 582 30.94 -50.15 40.15
CA ARG A 582 30.02 -51.21 40.57
C ARG A 582 30.28 -52.52 39.87
N GLU A 583 30.43 -52.50 38.58
CA GLU A 583 30.74 -53.72 37.80
C GLU A 583 32.03 -54.34 38.26
N THR A 584 33.09 -53.55 38.49
CA THR A 584 34.34 -53.97 39.01
C THR A 584 34.19 -54.56 40.40
N ALA A 585 33.44 -53.96 41.27
CA ALA A 585 33.16 -54.46 42.63
C ALA A 585 32.37 -55.80 42.58
N GLU A 586 31.37 -55.91 41.71
CA GLU A 586 30.58 -57.12 41.55
C GLU A 586 31.43 -58.29 40.97
N GLN A 587 32.35 -57.93 40.08
CA GLN A 587 33.27 -58.92 39.51
C GLN A 587 34.27 -59.41 40.59
N THR A 588 34.81 -58.48 41.40
CA THR A 588 35.66 -58.83 42.53
C THR A 588 34.96 -59.71 43.57
N PHE A 589 33.64 -59.40 43.82
CA PHE A 589 32.82 -60.20 44.70
C PHE A 589 32.56 -61.60 44.17
N ARG A 590 32.38 -61.77 42.86
CA ARG A 590 32.26 -63.13 42.23
C ARG A 590 33.56 -63.96 42.37
N GLU A 591 34.69 -63.32 42.12
CA GLU A 591 35.99 -63.94 42.27
C GLU A 591 36.26 -64.33 43.76
N LEU A 592 35.90 -63.53 44.71
CA LEU A 592 35.94 -63.83 46.12
C LEU A 592 35.00 -65.00 46.51
N ASP A 593 33.78 -65.05 45.97
CA ASP A 593 32.85 -66.16 46.13
C ASP A 593 33.32 -67.43 45.53
N GLU A 594 34.03 -67.46 44.40
CA GLU A 594 34.70 -68.58 43.79
C GLU A 594 35.88 -69.07 44.63
N MET A 595 36.74 -68.16 45.13
CA MET A 595 37.81 -68.49 46.05
C MET A 595 37.30 -69.11 47.37
N ARG A 596 36.14 -68.65 47.87
CA ARG A 596 35.48 -69.22 49.05
C ARG A 596 34.96 -70.64 48.86
N LYS A 597 34.62 -71.03 47.68
CA LYS A 597 34.19 -72.42 47.41
C LYS A 597 35.32 -73.41 47.49
N HIS A 598 36.60 -72.95 47.51
CA HIS A 598 37.80 -73.77 47.59
C HIS A 598 38.54 -73.68 48.93
N ALA A 599 38.02 -72.88 49.93
CA ALA A 599 38.64 -72.71 51.23
C ALA A 599 37.66 -73.08 52.40
N ASN A 600 37.94 -74.13 53.14
CA ASN A 600 37.25 -74.58 54.33
C ASN A 600 37.71 -73.72 55.52
N GLU A 601 36.97 -72.66 55.91
CA GLU A 601 37.05 -72.11 57.30
C GLU A 601 35.86 -71.12 57.49
N GLU A 602 34.97 -71.40 58.41
CA GLU A 602 33.73 -70.64 58.79
C GLU A 602 34.01 -69.16 59.24
N GLU A 603 35.17 -68.93 59.94
CA GLU A 603 35.50 -67.56 60.39
C GLU A 603 35.82 -66.53 59.27
N ASN A 604 36.34 -66.99 58.14
CA ASN A 604 36.59 -66.06 56.99
C ASN A 604 35.32 -65.67 56.21
N ALA A 605 34.30 -66.54 56.31
CA ALA A 605 33.06 -66.27 55.63
C ALA A 605 32.24 -65.04 56.16
N GLN A 606 32.39 -64.87 57.54
CA GLN A 606 31.66 -63.76 58.22
C GLN A 606 32.33 -62.45 57.91
N ARG A 607 33.69 -62.37 57.93
CA ARG A 607 34.45 -61.15 57.53
C ARG A 607 34.24 -60.72 56.09
N ILE A 608 34.17 -61.65 55.15
CA ILE A 608 33.88 -61.33 53.74
C ILE A 608 32.46 -60.83 53.57
N ASN A 609 31.46 -61.38 54.23
CA ASN A 609 30.08 -60.92 54.21
C ASN A 609 29.95 -59.49 54.84
N GLU A 610 30.64 -59.17 55.89
CA GLU A 610 30.67 -57.86 56.49
C GLU A 610 31.36 -56.85 55.59
N ALA A 611 32.51 -57.19 54.95
CA ALA A 611 33.18 -56.33 53.97
C ALA A 611 32.30 -56.07 52.70
N ARG A 612 31.59 -57.12 52.29
CA ARG A 612 30.64 -57.02 51.12
C ARG A 612 29.44 -56.10 51.44
N SER A 613 28.92 -56.19 52.65
CA SER A 613 27.78 -55.37 53.10
C SER A 613 28.23 -53.92 53.24
N GLU A 614 29.40 -53.67 53.78
CA GLU A 614 30.00 -52.35 53.96
C GLU A 614 30.31 -51.68 52.64
N LEU A 615 30.84 -52.40 51.66
CA LEU A 615 31.13 -51.88 50.32
C LEU A 615 29.83 -51.54 49.53
N ARG A 616 28.78 -52.39 49.63
CA ARG A 616 27.46 -52.09 49.09
C ARG A 616 26.82 -50.89 49.74
N ARG A 617 26.97 -50.73 51.04
CA ARG A 617 26.48 -49.55 51.77
C ARG A 617 27.18 -48.29 51.26
N ARG A 618 28.51 -48.27 51.15
CA ARG A 618 29.29 -47.11 50.66
C ARG A 618 28.96 -46.75 49.20
N LEU A 619 28.74 -47.72 48.29
CA LEU A 619 28.31 -47.49 46.94
C LEU A 619 26.88 -46.92 46.85
N ASN A 620 25.98 -47.35 47.72
CA ASN A 620 24.64 -46.78 47.80
C ASN A 620 24.64 -45.37 48.39
N GLU A 621 25.44 -45.12 49.46
CA GLU A 621 25.64 -43.81 50.06
C GLU A 621 26.20 -42.80 49.04
N SER A 622 27.16 -43.21 48.23
CA SER A 622 27.73 -42.37 47.15
C SER A 622 26.68 -42.03 46.07
N LYS A 623 25.80 -42.98 45.73
CA LYS A 623 24.69 -42.77 44.79
C LYS A 623 23.62 -41.84 45.37
N ASP A 624 23.28 -41.97 46.64
CA ASP A 624 22.34 -41.12 47.32
C ASP A 624 22.92 -39.73 47.59
N ALA A 625 24.22 -39.57 47.78
CA ALA A 625 24.89 -38.28 47.87
C ALA A 625 24.86 -37.53 46.55
N LEU A 626 25.05 -38.22 45.38
CA LEU A 626 24.89 -37.62 44.09
C LEU A 626 23.42 -37.22 43.78
N ARG A 627 22.44 -38.02 44.22
CA ARG A 627 21.01 -37.65 44.12
C ARG A 627 20.61 -36.50 45.07
N ARG A 628 21.23 -36.37 46.21
CA ARG A 628 20.96 -35.25 47.15
C ARG A 628 21.55 -33.90 46.69
N GLN A 629 22.65 -33.93 45.96
CA GLN A 629 23.20 -32.72 45.32
C GLN A 629 22.28 -32.16 44.26
N ASP A 630 21.36 -32.97 43.70
CA ASP A 630 20.32 -32.55 42.76
C ASP A 630 19.18 -31.72 43.40
N LEU A 631 19.01 -31.78 44.69
CA LEU A 631 17.94 -31.12 45.43
C LEU A 631 18.40 -29.84 46.18
N SER A 632 19.70 -29.49 46.11
CA SER A 632 20.28 -28.34 46.76
C SER A 632 20.97 -27.41 45.77
N ALA A 633 20.26 -26.94 44.73
CA ALA A 633 20.56 -25.64 44.15
C ALA A 633 20.02 -24.61 45.17
N PRO A 634 20.82 -23.72 45.73
CA PRO A 634 20.31 -22.71 46.67
C PRO A 634 19.34 -21.84 45.86
N ALA A 635 18.05 -21.84 46.23
CA ALA A 635 17.23 -20.69 46.03
C ALA A 635 17.92 -19.53 46.73
N GLU A 636 18.64 -18.70 46.02
CA GLU A 636 19.11 -17.43 46.55
C GLU A 636 17.87 -16.70 47.07
N ASP A 637 17.79 -16.62 48.39
CA ASP A 637 16.85 -15.83 49.15
C ASP A 637 17.20 -14.38 48.87
N ARG A 638 16.73 -13.85 47.69
CA ARG A 638 16.82 -12.42 47.40
C ARG A 638 15.86 -11.72 48.34
N GLN A 639 16.33 -11.41 49.56
CA GLN A 639 15.69 -10.43 50.38
C GLN A 639 15.61 -9.13 49.56
N SER A 640 14.39 -8.68 49.31
CA SER A 640 14.14 -7.43 48.62
C SER A 640 14.81 -6.27 49.34
N SER A 641 15.51 -5.44 48.62
CA SER A 641 16.26 -4.30 49.13
C SER A 641 15.38 -3.14 49.59
N ARG A 642 14.06 -3.25 49.53
CA ARG A 642 13.11 -2.20 49.94
C ARG A 642 11.88 -2.79 50.65
N PRO A 643 11.22 -2.03 51.58
CA PRO A 643 9.97 -2.42 52.18
C PRO A 643 8.83 -2.49 51.16
N VAL A 644 7.91 -3.45 51.33
CA VAL A 644 6.74 -3.69 50.51
C VAL A 644 5.75 -2.51 50.62
N ARG A 645 5.18 -2.09 49.48
CA ARG A 645 4.23 -0.96 49.42
C ARG A 645 2.92 -1.41 48.82
N PRO A 646 1.79 -0.72 49.09
CA PRO A 646 0.55 -0.93 48.39
C PRO A 646 0.74 -0.78 46.85
N GLY A 647 0.24 -1.74 46.11
CA GLY A 647 0.41 -1.83 44.62
C GLY A 647 1.57 -2.72 44.17
N ASP A 648 2.43 -3.21 45.09
CA ASP A 648 3.48 -4.17 44.75
C ASP A 648 2.88 -5.57 44.49
N THR A 649 3.51 -6.32 43.61
CA THR A 649 3.18 -7.74 43.40
C THR A 649 4.13 -8.60 44.22
N VAL A 650 3.57 -9.45 45.05
CA VAL A 650 4.31 -10.34 45.95
C VAL A 650 3.94 -11.79 45.71
N GLN A 651 4.84 -12.70 46.02
CA GLN A 651 4.56 -14.14 46.02
C GLN A 651 4.47 -14.63 47.47
N ILE A 652 3.35 -15.27 47.82
CA ILE A 652 3.14 -15.84 49.16
C ILE A 652 3.96 -17.13 49.27
N LYS A 653 4.95 -17.17 50.18
CA LYS A 653 5.88 -18.31 50.36
C LYS A 653 5.18 -19.63 50.65
N SER A 654 4.13 -19.62 51.46
CA SER A 654 3.39 -20.80 51.89
C SER A 654 2.51 -21.44 50.76
N MET A 655 2.06 -20.62 49.81
CA MET A 655 1.11 -21.04 48.76
C MET A 655 1.69 -20.97 47.36
N GLY A 656 2.86 -20.36 47.16
CA GLY A 656 3.49 -20.18 45.84
C GLY A 656 2.71 -19.25 44.90
N MET A 657 1.61 -18.64 45.33
CA MET A 657 0.73 -17.78 44.53
C MET A 657 1.19 -16.34 44.48
N LYS A 658 1.02 -15.69 43.36
CA LYS A 658 1.23 -14.24 43.19
C LYS A 658 -0.01 -13.47 43.66
N ALA A 659 0.20 -12.41 44.43
CA ALA A 659 -0.85 -11.55 44.94
C ALA A 659 -0.44 -10.08 44.88
N GLU A 660 -1.38 -9.20 44.70
CA GLU A 660 -1.18 -7.73 44.74
C GLU A 660 -1.39 -7.20 46.16
N VAL A 661 -0.51 -6.35 46.60
CA VAL A 661 -0.62 -5.73 47.95
C VAL A 661 -1.63 -4.59 47.91
N VAL A 662 -2.75 -4.78 48.60
CA VAL A 662 -3.83 -3.78 48.67
C VAL A 662 -3.55 -2.72 49.72
N SER A 663 -3.08 -3.16 50.94
CA SER A 663 -2.73 -2.25 52.02
C SER A 663 -1.68 -2.88 52.92
N VAL A 664 -0.92 -2.02 53.61
CA VAL A 664 0.09 -2.39 54.61
C VAL A 664 -0.32 -1.77 55.96
N SER A 665 -0.49 -2.61 56.97
CA SER A 665 -0.79 -2.15 58.35
C SER A 665 0.47 -1.63 59.06
N PRO A 666 0.34 -0.73 60.03
CA PRO A 666 1.50 -0.29 60.88
C PRO A 666 2.24 -1.44 61.54
N GLU A 667 1.60 -2.57 61.75
CA GLU A 667 2.17 -3.80 62.33
C GLU A 667 2.82 -4.73 61.28
N ARG A 668 3.05 -4.24 60.05
CA ARG A 668 3.64 -4.98 58.90
C ARG A 668 2.84 -6.22 58.47
N VAL A 669 1.52 -6.18 58.66
CA VAL A 669 0.61 -7.16 58.11
C VAL A 669 0.09 -6.62 56.74
N LEU A 670 0.23 -7.41 55.70
CA LEU A 670 -0.14 -7.09 54.32
C LEU A 670 -1.53 -7.67 54.01
N SER A 671 -2.43 -6.86 53.51
CA SER A 671 -3.64 -7.33 52.87
C SER A 671 -3.35 -7.56 51.40
N LEU A 672 -3.47 -8.77 50.94
CA LEU A 672 -3.10 -9.25 49.61
C LEU A 672 -4.34 -9.66 48.83
N ARG A 673 -4.37 -9.36 47.55
CA ARG A 673 -5.39 -9.82 46.62
C ARG A 673 -4.82 -10.84 45.62
N ALA A 674 -5.21 -12.09 45.76
CA ALA A 674 -4.84 -13.18 44.87
C ALA A 674 -6.06 -13.56 43.98
N GLY A 675 -6.20 -12.94 42.82
CA GLY A 675 -7.40 -13.07 41.96
C GLY A 675 -8.67 -12.53 42.65
N ILE A 676 -9.61 -13.39 42.97
CA ILE A 676 -10.87 -13.03 43.67
C ILE A 676 -10.81 -13.20 45.22
N MET A 677 -9.69 -13.72 45.73
CA MET A 677 -9.52 -13.99 47.17
C MET A 677 -8.64 -12.89 47.82
N ASN A 678 -9.06 -12.40 49.00
CA ASN A 678 -8.28 -11.56 49.86
C ASN A 678 -7.59 -12.42 50.93
N VAL A 679 -6.26 -12.30 51.05
CA VAL A 679 -5.46 -13.06 52.00
C VAL A 679 -4.64 -12.06 52.84
N THR A 680 -4.47 -12.33 54.10
CA THR A 680 -3.56 -11.54 54.97
C THR A 680 -2.28 -12.36 55.19
N ALA A 681 -1.12 -11.76 55.03
CA ALA A 681 0.17 -12.37 55.30
C ALA A 681 1.13 -11.34 55.93
N ARG A 682 2.11 -11.77 56.67
CA ARG A 682 3.18 -10.90 57.19
C ARG A 682 4.22 -10.60 56.12
N GLU A 683 4.93 -9.50 56.23
CA GLU A 683 5.95 -9.08 55.28
C GLU A 683 7.10 -10.12 55.13
N ASP A 684 7.39 -10.93 56.15
CA ASP A 684 8.36 -12.00 56.11
C ASP A 684 7.89 -13.27 55.40
N GLU A 685 6.57 -13.44 55.24
CA GLU A 685 5.94 -14.57 54.55
C GLU A 685 5.77 -14.36 53.05
N VAL A 686 6.17 -13.23 52.53
CA VAL A 686 6.05 -12.90 51.11
C VAL A 686 7.41 -12.57 50.49
N LEU A 687 7.53 -12.81 49.19
CA LEU A 687 8.65 -12.41 48.35
C LEU A 687 8.19 -11.29 47.43
N LEU A 688 8.83 -10.13 47.46
CA LEU A 688 8.58 -9.03 46.55
C LEU A 688 9.09 -9.42 45.17
N LEU A 689 8.19 -9.47 44.20
CA LEU A 689 8.54 -9.64 42.82
C LEU A 689 8.79 -8.21 42.24
N GLU A 690 10.06 -7.84 41.97
CA GLU A 690 10.38 -6.56 41.36
C GLU A 690 9.66 -6.44 39.99
N ASN A 691 8.79 -5.46 39.93
CA ASN A 691 8.13 -4.84 38.78
C ASN A 691 8.09 -5.63 37.47
N GLU A 692 7.12 -6.50 37.30
CA GLU A 692 6.32 -6.46 36.08
C GLU A 692 5.25 -5.37 36.31
N SER A 693 5.50 -4.14 35.80
CA SER A 693 4.48 -3.12 35.72
C SER A 693 3.27 -3.73 35.04
N VAL A 694 2.13 -3.69 35.72
CA VAL A 694 0.83 -4.05 35.17
C VAL A 694 0.62 -3.19 33.93
N LYS A 695 0.97 -3.72 32.76
CA LYS A 695 0.43 -3.25 31.49
C LYS A 695 -1.04 -3.59 31.53
N GLN A 696 -1.86 -2.57 31.79
CA GLN A 696 -3.28 -2.64 31.44
C GLN A 696 -3.37 -3.29 30.06
N LYS A 697 -4.18 -4.33 29.95
CA LYS A 697 -4.61 -4.88 28.67
C LYS A 697 -5.38 -3.79 27.94
N LYS A 698 -4.67 -2.91 27.24
CA LYS A 698 -5.20 -2.29 26.05
C LYS A 698 -5.38 -3.42 25.07
N ALA A 699 -6.56 -3.49 24.48
CA ALA A 699 -6.84 -4.33 23.33
C ALA A 699 -5.68 -4.21 22.34
N PRO A 700 -5.30 -5.26 21.62
CA PRO A 700 -4.17 -5.19 20.73
C PRO A 700 -4.42 -4.08 19.72
N ALA A 701 -3.76 -2.95 19.93
CA ALA A 701 -3.52 -2.04 18.84
C ALA A 701 -2.83 -2.90 17.78
N ALA A 702 -3.43 -2.94 16.62
CA ALA A 702 -2.85 -3.58 15.47
C ALA A 702 -1.40 -3.15 15.40
N ALA A 703 -0.51 -4.09 15.60
CA ALA A 703 0.89 -3.87 15.39
C ALA A 703 1.00 -3.29 13.99
N SER A 704 1.43 -2.02 13.88
CA SER A 704 1.95 -1.50 12.64
C SER A 704 3.15 -2.38 12.33
N ALA A 705 2.88 -3.45 11.60
CA ALA A 705 3.91 -4.26 11.04
C ALA A 705 4.63 -3.36 10.04
N THR A 706 5.77 -2.84 10.44
CA THR A 706 6.90 -2.72 9.55
C THR A 706 7.14 -4.12 9.02
N LEU A 707 6.27 -4.56 8.11
CA LEU A 707 6.42 -5.81 7.41
C LEU A 707 7.66 -5.67 6.54
N ARG A 708 8.66 -6.36 7.02
CA ARG A 708 9.90 -6.68 6.38
C ARG A 708 9.62 -7.02 4.92
N SER A 709 10.37 -6.43 4.02
CA SER A 709 10.63 -6.87 2.66
C SER A 709 11.26 -8.30 2.57
N ALA A 710 11.06 -9.13 3.57
CA ALA A 710 11.58 -10.47 3.66
C ALA A 710 10.49 -11.46 3.30
N GLY A 711 10.29 -11.71 1.99
CA GLY A 711 9.42 -12.79 1.57
C GLY A 711 8.87 -12.75 0.15
N LEU A 712 8.90 -11.62 -0.56
CA LEU A 712 8.47 -11.66 -1.96
C LEU A 712 9.62 -12.23 -2.81
N ALA A 713 9.38 -13.39 -3.45
CA ALA A 713 10.32 -13.95 -4.39
C ALA A 713 10.57 -12.96 -5.53
N GLN A 714 11.83 -12.81 -5.97
CA GLN A 714 12.18 -11.92 -7.09
C GLN A 714 11.75 -12.49 -8.46
N GLU A 715 11.07 -13.63 -8.46
CA GLU A 715 10.61 -14.29 -9.66
C GLU A 715 9.21 -14.86 -9.49
N ILE A 716 8.44 -14.88 -10.58
CA ILE A 716 7.13 -15.51 -10.67
C ILE A 716 7.14 -16.52 -11.82
N ASP A 717 6.61 -17.74 -11.57
CA ASP A 717 6.49 -18.80 -12.57
C ASP A 717 5.03 -18.87 -13.07
N LEU A 718 4.84 -18.59 -14.35
CA LEU A 718 3.53 -18.57 -15.03
C LEU A 718 3.37 -19.73 -16.01
N ARG A 719 4.28 -20.69 -16.02
CA ARG A 719 4.22 -21.82 -16.95
C ARG A 719 2.99 -22.68 -16.67
N GLY A 720 2.31 -23.04 -17.74
CA GLY A 720 1.09 -23.88 -17.68
C GLY A 720 -0.19 -23.12 -17.36
N MET A 721 -0.16 -21.79 -17.18
CA MET A 721 -1.34 -20.95 -17.04
C MET A 721 -1.91 -20.56 -18.40
N GLU A 722 -3.22 -20.29 -18.45
CA GLU A 722 -3.83 -19.63 -19.59
C GLU A 722 -3.35 -18.17 -19.72
N ALA A 723 -3.31 -17.65 -20.96
CA ALA A 723 -2.73 -16.33 -21.23
C ALA A 723 -3.38 -15.20 -20.40
N ILE A 724 -4.69 -15.26 -20.20
CA ILE A 724 -5.44 -14.26 -19.42
C ILE A 724 -5.10 -14.38 -17.93
N GLU A 725 -5.07 -15.58 -17.38
CA GLU A 725 -4.71 -15.82 -15.98
C GLU A 725 -3.27 -15.43 -15.68
N ALA A 726 -2.36 -15.72 -16.60
CA ALA A 726 -0.97 -15.37 -16.50
C ALA A 726 -0.75 -13.85 -16.49
N VAL A 727 -1.47 -13.10 -17.31
CA VAL A 727 -1.44 -11.62 -17.31
C VAL A 727 -1.91 -11.07 -15.96
N LEU A 728 -3.03 -11.57 -15.44
CA LEU A 728 -3.57 -11.15 -14.14
C LEU A 728 -2.65 -11.47 -12.97
N ALA A 729 -2.00 -12.66 -13.01
CA ALA A 729 -1.03 -13.06 -12.00
C ALA A 729 0.24 -12.19 -12.07
N ALA A 730 0.71 -11.87 -13.27
CA ALA A 730 1.86 -11.00 -13.49
C ALA A 730 1.58 -9.56 -13.01
N GLU A 731 0.41 -9.00 -13.28
CA GLU A 731 0.02 -7.66 -12.80
C GLU A 731 0.01 -7.60 -11.27
N ARG A 732 -0.63 -8.54 -10.58
CA ARG A 732 -0.61 -8.64 -9.12
C ARG A 732 0.79 -8.73 -8.54
N TYR A 733 1.62 -9.55 -9.18
CA TYR A 733 3.00 -9.72 -8.75
C TYR A 733 3.80 -8.43 -8.94
N LEU A 734 3.65 -7.72 -10.06
CA LEU A 734 4.32 -6.45 -10.30
C LEU A 734 3.90 -5.38 -9.30
N ASP A 735 2.61 -5.28 -8.97
CA ASP A 735 2.12 -4.37 -7.94
C ASP A 735 2.74 -4.69 -6.57
N SER A 736 2.80 -5.99 -6.21
CA SER A 736 3.44 -6.44 -4.98
C SER A 736 4.95 -6.17 -4.97
N ALA A 737 5.62 -6.33 -6.12
CA ALA A 737 7.04 -6.06 -6.27
C ALA A 737 7.37 -4.56 -6.14
N VAL A 738 6.52 -3.70 -6.68
CA VAL A 738 6.63 -2.23 -6.50
C VAL A 738 6.43 -1.85 -5.03
N MET A 739 5.45 -2.45 -4.35
CA MET A 739 5.24 -2.22 -2.93
C MET A 739 6.42 -2.71 -2.07
N ALA A 740 7.04 -3.82 -2.47
CA ALA A 740 8.26 -4.34 -1.85
C ALA A 740 9.53 -3.57 -2.24
N ARG A 741 9.42 -2.53 -3.08
CA ARG A 741 10.54 -1.70 -3.60
C ARG A 741 11.61 -2.53 -4.32
N LEU A 742 11.21 -3.59 -5.00
CA LEU A 742 12.12 -4.36 -5.83
C LEU A 742 12.47 -3.55 -7.08
N LYS A 743 13.74 -3.50 -7.45
CA LYS A 743 14.21 -2.78 -8.65
C LYS A 743 14.08 -3.62 -9.91
N THR A 744 14.20 -4.93 -9.77
CA THR A 744 14.18 -5.86 -10.89
C THR A 744 13.47 -7.14 -10.48
N VAL A 745 12.63 -7.66 -11.36
CA VAL A 745 11.88 -8.90 -11.14
C VAL A 745 11.92 -9.77 -12.41
N THR A 746 11.74 -11.07 -12.23
CA THR A 746 11.82 -12.08 -13.27
C THR A 746 10.46 -12.75 -13.48
N ILE A 747 9.98 -12.77 -14.72
CA ILE A 747 8.73 -13.44 -15.09
C ILE A 747 9.05 -14.64 -15.96
N ILE A 748 8.73 -15.85 -15.48
CA ILE A 748 8.99 -17.12 -16.17
C ILE A 748 7.71 -17.56 -16.89
N HIS A 749 7.68 -17.49 -18.22
CA HIS A 749 6.55 -17.87 -19.04
C HIS A 749 6.81 -19.11 -19.92
N GLY A 750 8.05 -19.62 -19.91
CA GLY A 750 8.44 -20.81 -20.67
C GLY A 750 8.76 -20.53 -22.14
N LYS A 751 9.31 -21.58 -22.80
CA LYS A 751 9.74 -21.53 -24.22
C LYS A 751 8.69 -22.09 -25.21
N GLY A 752 7.40 -22.26 -24.79
CA GLY A 752 6.34 -22.86 -25.60
C GLY A 752 5.99 -22.08 -26.88
N THR A 753 4.72 -22.12 -27.30
CA THR A 753 4.21 -21.47 -28.54
C THR A 753 4.43 -19.96 -28.62
N GLY A 754 4.82 -19.32 -27.53
CA GLY A 754 5.04 -17.88 -27.44
C GLY A 754 3.80 -17.05 -27.08
N THR A 755 2.65 -17.65 -26.97
CA THR A 755 1.37 -16.98 -26.64
C THR A 755 1.44 -16.25 -25.29
N LEU A 756 1.89 -16.94 -24.23
CA LEU A 756 2.12 -16.38 -22.91
C LEU A 756 3.14 -15.23 -22.94
N ARG A 757 4.25 -15.42 -23.66
CA ARG A 757 5.27 -14.40 -23.80
C ARG A 757 4.73 -13.12 -24.44
N SER A 758 3.95 -13.27 -25.54
CA SER A 758 3.35 -12.13 -26.24
C SER A 758 2.38 -11.39 -25.34
N ALA A 759 1.47 -12.10 -24.67
CA ALA A 759 0.48 -11.51 -23.78
C ALA A 759 1.13 -10.75 -22.59
N ILE A 760 2.17 -11.33 -21.99
CA ILE A 760 2.91 -10.68 -20.89
C ILE A 760 3.67 -9.45 -21.39
N GLN A 761 4.34 -9.52 -22.55
CA GLN A 761 5.05 -8.37 -23.09
C GLN A 761 4.12 -7.23 -23.48
N ASP A 762 2.93 -7.53 -23.98
CA ASP A 762 1.92 -6.53 -24.31
C ASP A 762 1.40 -5.85 -23.02
N MET A 763 1.14 -6.60 -21.98
CA MET A 763 0.79 -6.06 -20.65
C MET A 763 1.91 -5.16 -20.11
N LEU A 764 3.17 -5.61 -20.16
CA LEU A 764 4.31 -4.85 -19.66
C LEU A 764 4.52 -3.52 -20.38
N ARG A 765 4.21 -3.41 -21.68
CA ARG A 765 4.25 -2.16 -22.46
C ARG A 765 3.27 -1.11 -21.94
N HIS A 766 2.13 -1.56 -21.44
CA HIS A 766 1.06 -0.69 -20.95
C HIS A 766 1.11 -0.44 -19.44
N ASN A 767 1.94 -1.20 -18.70
CA ASN A 767 2.04 -1.07 -17.26
C ASN A 767 2.93 0.12 -16.86
N LYS A 768 2.35 1.09 -16.15
CA LYS A 768 3.00 2.35 -15.76
C LYS A 768 4.15 2.19 -14.77
N SER A 769 4.17 1.09 -14.01
CA SER A 769 5.20 0.79 -13.01
C SER A 769 6.45 0.19 -13.61
N VAL A 770 6.41 -0.22 -14.88
CA VAL A 770 7.54 -0.81 -15.60
C VAL A 770 8.37 0.29 -16.24
N LYS A 771 9.67 0.28 -15.96
CA LYS A 771 10.64 1.18 -16.58
C LYS A 771 11.15 0.62 -17.90
N SER A 772 11.55 -0.64 -17.89
CA SER A 772 12.01 -1.37 -19.06
C SER A 772 11.85 -2.88 -18.85
N PHE A 773 11.79 -3.64 -19.94
CA PHE A 773 11.84 -5.10 -19.87
C PHE A 773 12.64 -5.68 -21.06
N ARG A 774 13.22 -6.85 -20.81
CA ARG A 774 14.00 -7.58 -21.82
C ARG A 774 13.84 -9.09 -21.65
N LEU A 775 14.12 -9.85 -22.68
CA LEU A 775 14.25 -11.30 -22.56
C LEU A 775 15.51 -11.67 -21.76
N GLY A 776 15.50 -12.81 -21.10
CA GLY A 776 16.64 -13.36 -20.39
C GLY A 776 17.81 -13.61 -21.36
N ARG A 777 19.03 -13.47 -20.84
CA ARG A 777 20.27 -13.83 -21.55
C ARG A 777 20.65 -15.28 -21.29
N PHE A 778 21.70 -15.74 -21.91
CA PHE A 778 22.28 -17.07 -21.65
C PHE A 778 22.61 -17.22 -20.16
N GLY A 779 22.03 -18.24 -19.51
CA GLY A 779 22.09 -18.45 -18.05
C GLY A 779 20.93 -17.84 -17.24
N GLU A 780 20.12 -16.93 -17.81
CA GLU A 780 18.93 -16.31 -17.16
C GLU A 780 17.60 -16.95 -17.61
N GLY A 781 17.60 -18.03 -18.36
CA GLY A 781 16.41 -18.71 -18.89
C GLY A 781 16.05 -18.34 -20.34
N GLU A 782 16.85 -17.49 -21.00
CA GLU A 782 16.77 -17.13 -22.43
C GLU A 782 15.38 -16.62 -22.84
N THR A 783 14.82 -17.19 -23.94
CA THR A 783 13.51 -16.80 -24.49
C THR A 783 12.32 -17.26 -23.66
N GLY A 784 12.53 -18.04 -22.59
CA GLY A 784 11.48 -18.50 -21.68
C GLY A 784 11.22 -17.57 -20.50
N VAL A 785 11.96 -16.48 -20.39
CA VAL A 785 11.93 -15.56 -19.23
C VAL A 785 11.96 -14.11 -19.70
N THR A 786 11.20 -13.27 -19.04
CA THR A 786 11.24 -11.80 -19.21
C THR A 786 11.71 -11.15 -17.92
N ILE A 787 12.78 -10.38 -17.99
CA ILE A 787 13.32 -9.60 -16.87
C ILE A 787 12.75 -8.19 -16.97
N VAL A 788 12.13 -7.72 -15.90
CA VAL A 788 11.42 -6.45 -15.82
C VAL A 788 12.11 -5.53 -14.84
N GLU A 789 12.46 -4.35 -15.25
CA GLU A 789 12.98 -3.26 -14.42
C GLU A 789 11.82 -2.35 -14.02
N LEU A 790 11.60 -2.18 -12.72
CA LEU A 790 10.55 -1.33 -12.17
C LEU A 790 11.05 0.10 -11.94
N LYS A 791 10.12 1.05 -11.93
CA LYS A 791 10.43 2.49 -11.76
C LYS A 791 10.78 2.83 -10.33
#